data_def2a8c6070d75158c3f75b88065185d
#
_entry.id   def2a8c6070d75158c3f75b88065185d
#
_cell.length_a   1.000
_cell.length_b   1.000
_cell.length_c   1.000
_cell.angle_alpha   90.00
_cell.angle_beta   90.00
_cell.angle_gamma   90.00
#
_symmetry.space_group_name_H-M   'P 1'
#
loop_
_entity.id
_entity.type
_entity.pdbx_description
1 polymer ?
#
loop_
_entity_poly.entity_id
_entity_poly.type
_entity_poly.pdbx_seq_one_letter_code
_entity_poly.pdbx_strand_id
1 'polypeptide(L)'
;MSHDNLKELTFRGMFLGALITVIFTASNVYLGLKVGMTFASSIPAAVISMAILKFFKDSSILENNMVQTQASSAGTLSSVIFVLPGLLMMGYWQEFPFWQTVLICAAGGTLGVLFTIPLRRAMVVNSDLPYPEGVAAAEILKAGNNSESDSGVKDIAYGGIFAGTVAFFTNALRVMSDSASAWFSNGKAVFQLPMGFSLALVGAGYLIGIVGGLAMLFGTFLAWGVAVPYFTATGDMPTDASIVSYAMTEWKTKVRFIGVGTIGIAAIWTLLILLKPMIEGMIHSFRMLKGSQEESEHRIDIDLSPKTIIYILLATVVLIVISLYHFVAAAPISAELAVLLVVVCTLLAVLIGFFVAAASGYMAGLVGSSSSPISGIGIISVIVISLVLVTIGKSSGLFETADGQKFLTALTLFTASIVLTTATISNDNLQDLKTGLLVEATPWRQQVALIIGCFVGALVIAPVLEILYHAYGFTGALPRPDMDPAQALSAPQATIMTTISKGIFTNQLEWTYILSGVGLGIVLIIVDAFMRKTSNSRFALPVLAVGIGIYLPPSINMPVVVGAVMAWFITRHIKNYAKRTNDTEVEKKAERFGTLFAAGLIVGESLMGVILAFIIAASVTSGGSEAPLALALENWDNIGELLGLAVFIFGIFIFVSRVLRAKKSK
;
A
#
# COMPACT_ATOMS: atom_id res chain seq x y z
N MET A 1 -35.30 3.20 18.49
CA MET A 1 -35.78 2.24 17.48
C MET A 1 -34.83 1.06 17.55
N SER A 2 -35.36 -0.16 17.80
CA SER A 2 -34.51 -1.35 17.78
C SER A 2 -33.97 -1.54 16.35
N HIS A 3 -32.68 -1.75 16.22
CA HIS A 3 -32.01 -1.95 14.90
C HIS A 3 -32.35 -3.31 14.26
N ASP A 4 -33.22 -4.11 14.88
CA ASP A 4 -33.52 -5.50 14.49
C ASP A 4 -34.18 -5.66 13.11
N ASN A 5 -34.77 -4.61 12.57
CA ASN A 5 -35.44 -4.60 11.26
C ASN A 5 -34.72 -3.79 10.18
N LEU A 6 -33.48 -3.30 10.42
CA LEU A 6 -32.75 -2.53 9.45
C LEU A 6 -32.09 -3.43 8.39
N LYS A 7 -32.13 -2.97 7.14
CA LYS A 7 -31.42 -3.63 6.04
C LYS A 7 -29.92 -3.47 6.23
N GLU A 8 -29.18 -4.56 6.11
CA GLU A 8 -27.72 -4.57 6.20
C GLU A 8 -27.10 -4.99 4.87
N LEU A 9 -27.10 -6.29 4.57
CA LEU A 9 -26.51 -6.83 3.35
C LEU A 9 -27.56 -6.80 2.22
N THR A 10 -27.50 -5.79 1.36
CA THR A 10 -28.44 -5.60 0.25
C THR A 10 -27.73 -5.72 -1.09
N PHE A 11 -28.45 -6.13 -2.13
CA PHE A 11 -27.87 -6.22 -3.48
C PHE A 11 -27.36 -4.86 -3.98
N ARG A 12 -28.15 -3.78 -3.79
CA ARG A 12 -27.73 -2.43 -4.19
C ARG A 12 -26.49 -1.95 -3.43
N GLY A 13 -26.41 -2.26 -2.11
CA GLY A 13 -25.24 -1.96 -1.29
C GLY A 13 -24.01 -2.71 -1.78
N MET A 14 -24.13 -4.01 -2.06
CA MET A 14 -23.02 -4.81 -2.58
C MET A 14 -22.60 -4.39 -3.97
N PHE A 15 -23.53 -3.98 -4.84
CA PHE A 15 -23.20 -3.44 -6.15
C PHE A 15 -22.45 -2.10 -6.04
N LEU A 16 -22.91 -1.19 -5.18
CA LEU A 16 -22.22 0.06 -4.90
C LEU A 16 -20.84 -0.16 -4.30
N GLY A 17 -20.74 -1.08 -3.34
CA GLY A 17 -19.46 -1.50 -2.73
C GLY A 17 -18.50 -2.05 -3.79
N ALA A 18 -18.99 -2.86 -4.73
CA ALA A 18 -18.17 -3.37 -5.83
C ALA A 18 -17.64 -2.25 -6.73
N LEU A 19 -18.45 -1.27 -7.11
CA LEU A 19 -18.02 -0.11 -7.90
C LEU A 19 -16.95 0.69 -7.18
N ILE A 20 -17.14 0.96 -5.90
CA ILE A 20 -16.16 1.67 -5.07
C ILE A 20 -14.87 0.84 -4.96
N THR A 21 -14.97 -0.47 -4.76
CA THR A 21 -13.82 -1.38 -4.72
C THR A 21 -13.02 -1.32 -6.02
N VAL A 22 -13.66 -1.34 -7.18
CA VAL A 22 -12.98 -1.24 -8.49
C VAL A 22 -12.15 0.04 -8.58
N ILE A 23 -12.75 1.20 -8.27
CA ILE A 23 -12.09 2.50 -8.36
C ILE A 23 -10.90 2.58 -7.40
N PHE A 24 -11.11 2.23 -6.14
CA PHE A 24 -10.06 2.34 -5.13
C PHE A 24 -8.97 1.28 -5.28
N THR A 25 -9.29 0.07 -5.76
CA THR A 25 -8.30 -0.95 -6.08
C THR A 25 -7.36 -0.48 -7.19
N ALA A 26 -7.91 0.01 -8.30
CA ALA A 26 -7.11 0.54 -9.42
C ALA A 26 -6.20 1.69 -8.95
N SER A 27 -6.73 2.61 -8.16
CA SER A 27 -5.97 3.73 -7.59
C SER A 27 -4.85 3.27 -6.66
N ASN A 28 -5.12 2.30 -5.77
CA ASN A 28 -4.13 1.77 -4.83
C ASN A 28 -3.04 0.97 -5.52
N VAL A 29 -3.37 0.20 -6.55
CA VAL A 29 -2.38 -0.53 -7.35
C VAL A 29 -1.39 0.43 -8.00
N TYR A 30 -1.87 1.49 -8.65
CA TYR A 30 -1.01 2.50 -9.25
C TYR A 30 -0.14 3.23 -8.22
N LEU A 31 -0.75 3.74 -7.15
CA LEU A 31 -0.03 4.45 -6.09
C LEU A 31 1.02 3.55 -5.43
N GLY A 32 0.64 2.32 -5.10
CA GLY A 32 1.53 1.38 -4.43
C GLY A 32 2.73 0.97 -5.30
N LEU A 33 2.56 0.84 -6.61
CA LEU A 33 3.67 0.62 -7.54
C LEU A 33 4.55 1.87 -7.69
N LYS A 34 3.96 3.06 -7.59
CA LYS A 34 4.71 4.33 -7.71
C LYS A 34 5.54 4.61 -6.46
N VAL A 35 4.99 4.42 -5.26
CA VAL A 35 5.62 4.85 -3.98
C VAL A 35 5.79 3.75 -2.94
N GLY A 36 5.25 2.57 -3.13
CA GLY A 36 5.35 1.47 -2.17
C GLY A 36 4.41 1.58 -0.97
N MET A 37 3.33 2.34 -1.10
CA MET A 37 2.31 2.52 -0.07
C MET A 37 0.91 2.44 -0.67
N THR A 38 -0.04 1.96 0.11
CA THR A 38 -1.47 2.02 -0.19
C THR A 38 -2.18 2.89 0.84
N PHE A 39 -3.35 3.40 0.52
CA PHE A 39 -4.15 4.19 1.45
C PHE A 39 -5.44 3.45 1.84
N ALA A 40 -5.88 3.67 3.07
CA ALA A 40 -7.12 3.08 3.58
C ALA A 40 -8.34 3.64 2.83
N SER A 41 -9.15 2.76 2.27
CA SER A 41 -10.35 3.13 1.49
C SER A 41 -11.63 3.15 2.32
N SER A 42 -11.61 2.68 3.56
CA SER A 42 -12.79 2.54 4.43
C SER A 42 -13.54 3.86 4.67
N ILE A 43 -12.83 4.91 5.06
CA ILE A 43 -13.43 6.23 5.36
C ILE A 43 -14.01 6.90 4.10
N PRO A 44 -13.27 7.04 2.98
CA PRO A 44 -13.84 7.56 1.75
C PRO A 44 -15.02 6.73 1.24
N ALA A 45 -14.96 5.42 1.34
CA ALA A 45 -16.05 4.53 0.94
C ALA A 45 -17.32 4.75 1.79
N ALA A 46 -17.19 4.91 3.11
CA ALA A 46 -18.30 5.22 3.98
C ALA A 46 -19.00 6.54 3.56
N VAL A 47 -18.22 7.58 3.29
CA VAL A 47 -18.75 8.89 2.88
C VAL A 47 -19.46 8.81 1.53
N ILE A 48 -18.87 8.14 0.53
CA ILE A 48 -19.47 7.95 -0.79
C ILE A 48 -20.77 7.13 -0.68
N SER A 49 -20.74 6.04 0.11
CA SER A 49 -21.89 5.19 0.36
C SER A 49 -23.06 5.98 0.94
N MET A 50 -22.84 6.75 2.00
CA MET A 50 -23.86 7.56 2.64
C MET A 50 -24.47 8.59 1.67
N ALA A 51 -23.66 9.23 0.84
CA ALA A 51 -24.15 10.21 -0.11
C ALA A 51 -25.01 9.61 -1.24
N ILE A 52 -24.69 8.40 -1.67
CA ILE A 52 -25.45 7.72 -2.73
C ILE A 52 -26.68 7.02 -2.16
N LEU A 53 -26.54 6.29 -1.06
CA LEU A 53 -27.64 5.52 -0.50
C LEU A 53 -28.74 6.39 0.14
N LYS A 54 -28.44 7.64 0.50
CA LYS A 54 -29.46 8.59 1.01
C LYS A 54 -30.63 8.84 0.05
N PHE A 55 -30.41 8.63 -1.27
CA PHE A 55 -31.49 8.74 -2.25
C PHE A 55 -32.54 7.62 -2.13
N PHE A 56 -32.26 6.59 -1.36
CA PHE A 56 -33.16 5.48 -1.09
C PHE A 56 -33.77 5.64 0.31
N LYS A 57 -35.10 5.70 0.39
CA LYS A 57 -35.85 5.97 1.65
C LYS A 57 -35.61 4.96 2.75
N ASP A 58 -35.22 3.74 2.40
CA ASP A 58 -35.00 2.61 3.30
C ASP A 58 -33.51 2.32 3.54
N SER A 59 -32.62 3.27 3.23
CA SER A 59 -31.21 3.12 3.53
C SER A 59 -30.94 3.22 5.03
N SER A 60 -29.97 2.44 5.50
CA SER A 60 -29.61 2.38 6.90
C SER A 60 -28.11 2.59 7.12
N ILE A 61 -27.74 2.96 8.34
CA ILE A 61 -26.33 3.02 8.75
C ILE A 61 -25.64 1.66 8.57
N LEU A 62 -26.38 0.58 8.79
CA LEU A 62 -25.87 -0.78 8.66
C LEU A 62 -25.58 -1.16 7.21
N GLU A 63 -26.44 -0.74 6.27
CA GLU A 63 -26.21 -0.90 4.82
C GLU A 63 -24.95 -0.15 4.38
N ASN A 64 -24.78 1.10 4.85
CA ASN A 64 -23.59 1.89 4.59
C ASN A 64 -22.31 1.25 5.17
N ASN A 65 -22.40 0.64 6.35
CA ASN A 65 -21.30 -0.10 6.93
C ASN A 65 -20.92 -1.34 6.09
N MET A 66 -21.89 -2.05 5.50
CA MET A 66 -21.60 -3.19 4.62
C MET A 66 -20.87 -2.74 3.34
N VAL A 67 -21.28 -1.62 2.76
CA VAL A 67 -20.59 -1.01 1.59
C VAL A 67 -19.17 -0.60 1.95
N GLN A 68 -18.98 0.05 3.10
CA GLN A 68 -17.67 0.46 3.60
C GLN A 68 -16.77 -0.76 3.83
N THR A 69 -17.27 -1.81 4.48
CA THR A 69 -16.53 -3.06 4.73
C THR A 69 -16.15 -3.75 3.43
N GLN A 70 -17.03 -3.85 2.44
CA GLN A 70 -16.70 -4.42 1.14
C GLN A 70 -15.60 -3.62 0.45
N ALA A 71 -15.71 -2.30 0.44
CA ALA A 71 -14.79 -1.41 -0.27
C ALA A 71 -13.46 -1.20 0.45
N SER A 72 -13.37 -1.51 1.76
CA SER A 72 -12.11 -1.43 2.51
C SER A 72 -11.06 -2.38 1.95
N SER A 73 -11.49 -3.56 1.44
CA SER A 73 -10.60 -4.52 0.78
C SER A 73 -9.73 -3.92 -0.32
N ALA A 74 -10.18 -2.85 -0.98
CA ALA A 74 -9.46 -2.22 -2.07
C ALA A 74 -8.07 -1.69 -1.66
N GLY A 75 -7.96 -1.10 -0.47
CA GLY A 75 -6.69 -0.58 0.05
C GLY A 75 -5.73 -1.69 0.43
N THR A 76 -6.22 -2.72 1.08
CA THR A 76 -5.42 -3.79 1.68
C THR A 76 -5.10 -4.92 0.72
N LEU A 77 -6.06 -5.39 -0.08
CA LEU A 77 -5.80 -6.43 -1.09
C LEU A 77 -4.78 -5.98 -2.13
N SER A 78 -4.79 -4.69 -2.47
CA SER A 78 -3.83 -4.09 -3.41
C SER A 78 -2.37 -4.25 -2.97
N SER A 79 -2.10 -4.53 -1.70
CA SER A 79 -0.75 -4.76 -1.20
C SER A 79 -0.06 -6.02 -1.75
N VAL A 80 -0.78 -6.90 -2.47
CA VAL A 80 -0.18 -8.00 -3.26
C VAL A 80 0.89 -7.50 -4.23
N ILE A 81 0.77 -6.24 -4.69
CA ILE A 81 1.77 -5.58 -5.55
C ILE A 81 3.13 -5.37 -4.86
N PHE A 82 3.20 -5.57 -3.55
CA PHE A 82 4.47 -5.51 -2.82
C PHE A 82 5.34 -6.76 -3.02
N VAL A 83 4.78 -7.82 -3.58
CA VAL A 83 5.51 -9.08 -3.86
C VAL A 83 5.34 -9.54 -5.30
N LEU A 84 4.11 -9.61 -5.79
CA LEU A 84 3.75 -10.25 -7.06
C LEU A 84 4.49 -9.68 -8.28
N PRO A 85 4.69 -8.36 -8.45
CA PRO A 85 5.46 -7.81 -9.56
C PRO A 85 6.90 -8.32 -9.64
N GLY A 86 7.45 -8.82 -8.53
CA GLY A 86 8.76 -9.44 -8.48
C GLY A 86 8.93 -10.61 -9.45
N LEU A 87 7.85 -11.33 -9.77
CA LEU A 87 7.88 -12.42 -10.74
C LEU A 87 8.20 -11.95 -12.17
N LEU A 88 7.70 -10.76 -12.55
CA LEU A 88 8.09 -10.10 -13.79
C LEU A 88 9.49 -9.48 -13.71
N MET A 89 9.79 -8.80 -12.59
CA MET A 89 11.07 -8.12 -12.40
C MET A 89 12.26 -9.08 -12.42
N MET A 90 12.07 -10.33 -12.05
CA MET A 90 13.09 -11.38 -12.19
C MET A 90 13.05 -12.11 -13.54
N GLY A 91 12.12 -11.75 -14.41
CA GLY A 91 11.94 -12.36 -15.74
C GLY A 91 11.45 -13.79 -15.71
N TYR A 92 10.75 -14.21 -14.63
CA TYR A 92 10.11 -15.52 -14.56
C TYR A 92 8.77 -15.51 -15.30
N TRP A 93 7.94 -14.49 -15.04
CA TRP A 93 6.76 -14.18 -15.84
C TRP A 93 7.10 -13.14 -16.91
N GLN A 94 6.40 -13.22 -18.07
CA GLN A 94 6.45 -12.21 -19.13
C GLN A 94 5.22 -11.30 -19.12
N GLU A 95 4.13 -11.79 -18.55
CA GLU A 95 2.84 -11.14 -18.36
C GLU A 95 2.23 -11.62 -17.04
N PHE A 96 1.20 -10.95 -16.52
CA PHE A 96 0.47 -11.40 -15.33
C PHE A 96 -0.60 -12.43 -15.74
N PRO A 97 -0.44 -13.73 -15.42
CA PRO A 97 -1.47 -14.72 -15.70
C PRO A 97 -2.75 -14.38 -14.94
N PHE A 98 -3.81 -14.04 -15.67
CA PHE A 98 -5.05 -13.52 -15.09
C PHE A 98 -5.60 -14.40 -13.97
N TRP A 99 -5.84 -15.69 -14.26
CA TRP A 99 -6.45 -16.58 -13.27
C TRP A 99 -5.54 -16.89 -12.08
N GLN A 100 -4.23 -17.01 -12.28
CA GLN A 100 -3.30 -17.22 -11.17
C GLN A 100 -3.26 -16.01 -10.24
N THR A 101 -3.23 -14.81 -10.80
CA THR A 101 -3.26 -13.56 -10.03
C THR A 101 -4.58 -13.42 -9.25
N VAL A 102 -5.71 -13.69 -9.92
CA VAL A 102 -7.04 -13.66 -9.28
C VAL A 102 -7.11 -14.67 -8.13
N LEU A 103 -6.65 -15.90 -8.34
CA LEU A 103 -6.69 -16.96 -7.34
C LEU A 103 -5.82 -16.63 -6.11
N ILE A 104 -4.61 -16.09 -6.31
CA ILE A 104 -3.75 -15.64 -5.21
C ILE A 104 -4.47 -14.58 -4.35
N CYS A 105 -5.01 -13.55 -4.99
CA CYS A 105 -5.66 -12.46 -4.30
C CYS A 105 -6.94 -12.90 -3.59
N ALA A 106 -7.80 -13.65 -4.29
CA ALA A 106 -9.06 -14.12 -3.73
C ALA A 106 -8.84 -15.13 -2.59
N ALA A 107 -7.93 -16.08 -2.77
CA ALA A 107 -7.65 -17.09 -1.75
C ALA A 107 -6.96 -16.46 -0.52
N GLY A 108 -5.92 -15.64 -0.73
CA GLY A 108 -5.25 -14.95 0.37
C GLY A 108 -6.20 -14.03 1.14
N GLY A 109 -7.00 -13.23 0.41
CA GLY A 109 -8.01 -12.37 1.03
C GLY A 109 -9.05 -13.14 1.85
N THR A 110 -9.58 -14.23 1.29
CA THR A 110 -10.54 -15.10 2.00
C THR A 110 -9.92 -15.73 3.25
N LEU A 111 -8.68 -16.22 3.18
CA LEU A 111 -7.96 -16.73 4.36
C LEU A 111 -7.82 -15.65 5.44
N GLY A 112 -7.51 -14.41 5.06
CA GLY A 112 -7.39 -13.29 5.99
C GLY A 112 -8.66 -13.04 6.77
N VAL A 113 -9.81 -13.08 6.11
CA VAL A 113 -11.12 -12.99 6.77
C VAL A 113 -11.35 -14.18 7.69
N LEU A 114 -11.19 -15.41 7.19
CA LEU A 114 -11.50 -16.64 7.94
C LEU A 114 -10.64 -16.79 9.20
N PHE A 115 -9.37 -16.47 9.12
CA PHE A 115 -8.43 -16.61 10.24
C PHE A 115 -8.68 -15.60 11.37
N THR A 116 -9.27 -14.46 11.05
CA THR A 116 -9.59 -13.41 12.05
C THR A 116 -10.96 -13.58 12.70
N ILE A 117 -11.89 -14.36 12.11
CA ILE A 117 -13.20 -14.59 12.70
C ILE A 117 -13.12 -15.14 14.13
N PRO A 118 -12.37 -16.23 14.40
CA PRO A 118 -12.27 -16.76 15.76
C PRO A 118 -11.57 -15.80 16.73
N LEU A 119 -10.78 -14.86 16.22
CA LEU A 119 -10.07 -13.89 17.04
C LEU A 119 -10.89 -12.63 17.36
N ARG A 120 -12.02 -12.42 16.68
CA ARG A 120 -12.86 -11.21 16.84
C ARG A 120 -13.27 -10.94 18.29
N ARG A 121 -13.79 -11.95 18.96
CA ARG A 121 -14.25 -11.77 20.36
C ARG A 121 -13.12 -11.33 21.27
N ALA A 122 -11.95 -11.95 21.15
CA ALA A 122 -10.81 -11.66 21.99
C ALA A 122 -10.10 -10.37 21.62
N MET A 123 -10.01 -10.04 20.33
CA MET A 123 -9.25 -8.87 19.85
C MET A 123 -10.11 -7.60 19.67
N VAL A 124 -11.42 -7.75 19.40
CA VAL A 124 -12.29 -6.59 19.10
C VAL A 124 -13.28 -6.34 20.21
N VAL A 125 -13.99 -7.37 20.69
CA VAL A 125 -15.08 -7.22 21.67
C VAL A 125 -14.53 -7.08 23.09
N ASN A 126 -13.66 -8.01 23.49
CA ASN A 126 -13.10 -8.11 24.85
C ASN A 126 -11.66 -7.59 24.91
N SER A 127 -11.39 -6.49 24.24
CA SER A 127 -10.05 -5.92 24.11
C SER A 127 -10.06 -4.39 24.23
N ASP A 128 -9.04 -3.86 24.88
CA ASP A 128 -8.79 -2.42 24.99
C ASP A 128 -7.99 -1.85 23.83
N LEU A 129 -7.85 -2.60 22.73
CA LEU A 129 -7.15 -2.12 21.53
C LEU A 129 -7.90 -0.93 20.92
N PRO A 130 -7.17 0.15 20.57
CA PRO A 130 -7.80 1.41 20.17
C PRO A 130 -8.51 1.38 18.80
N TYR A 131 -8.09 0.54 17.85
CA TYR A 131 -8.65 0.47 16.50
C TYR A 131 -8.92 1.85 15.87
N PRO A 132 -7.90 2.70 15.66
CA PRO A 132 -8.11 4.10 15.35
C PRO A 132 -8.92 4.34 14.06
N GLU A 133 -8.69 3.57 13.03
CA GLU A 133 -9.41 3.71 11.74
C GLU A 133 -10.84 3.18 11.84
N GLY A 134 -11.04 2.06 12.55
CA GLY A 134 -12.36 1.49 12.77
C GLY A 134 -13.27 2.40 13.60
N VAL A 135 -12.72 3.04 14.62
CA VAL A 135 -13.44 4.03 15.44
C VAL A 135 -13.77 5.28 14.60
N ALA A 136 -12.81 5.80 13.84
CA ALA A 136 -13.03 6.96 12.97
C ALA A 136 -14.11 6.68 11.90
N ALA A 137 -14.10 5.50 11.28
CA ALA A 137 -15.13 5.10 10.32
C ALA A 137 -16.52 5.01 10.97
N ALA A 138 -16.61 4.46 12.19
CA ALA A 138 -17.86 4.39 12.95
C ALA A 138 -18.40 5.78 13.31
N GLU A 139 -17.54 6.71 13.72
CA GLU A 139 -17.93 8.09 14.01
C GLU A 139 -18.48 8.80 12.77
N ILE A 140 -17.86 8.57 11.61
CA ILE A 140 -18.33 9.13 10.33
C ILE A 140 -19.67 8.54 9.94
N LEU A 141 -19.87 7.23 10.07
CA LEU A 141 -21.14 6.59 9.77
C LEU A 141 -22.27 7.08 10.69
N LYS A 142 -21.98 7.30 11.98
CA LYS A 142 -22.95 7.85 12.95
C LYS A 142 -23.29 9.32 12.68
N ALA A 143 -22.31 10.10 12.26
CA ALA A 143 -22.50 11.52 11.90
C ALA A 143 -23.22 11.72 10.56
N GLY A 144 -23.21 10.72 9.69
CA GLY A 144 -23.67 10.82 8.30
C GLY A 144 -25.18 10.97 8.08
N ASN A 145 -25.99 10.94 9.13
CA ASN A 145 -27.41 11.26 9.03
C ASN A 145 -27.71 12.77 8.90
N ASN A 146 -26.69 13.61 8.91
CA ASN A 146 -26.79 15.06 8.85
C ASN A 146 -26.26 15.60 7.50
N SER A 147 -26.56 16.86 7.15
CA SER A 147 -26.12 17.56 5.94
C SER A 147 -24.59 17.58 5.68
N GLU A 148 -23.80 17.06 6.61
CA GLU A 148 -22.33 16.98 6.53
C GLU A 148 -21.81 15.89 5.59
N SER A 149 -22.61 14.85 5.28
CA SER A 149 -22.19 13.79 4.34
C SER A 149 -22.00 14.34 2.93
N ASP A 150 -22.82 15.31 2.50
CA ASP A 150 -22.74 15.92 1.19
C ASP A 150 -21.47 16.75 0.98
N SER A 151 -20.95 17.37 2.03
CA SER A 151 -19.69 18.13 1.94
C SER A 151 -18.48 17.22 1.77
N GLY A 152 -18.48 16.07 2.43
CA GLY A 152 -17.37 15.11 2.34
C GLY A 152 -17.21 14.50 0.94
N VAL A 153 -18.32 14.13 0.30
CA VAL A 153 -18.29 13.63 -1.09
C VAL A 153 -17.83 14.70 -2.06
N LYS A 154 -18.26 15.94 -1.86
CA LYS A 154 -17.78 17.08 -2.65
C LYS A 154 -16.28 17.27 -2.51
N ASP A 155 -15.71 17.06 -1.31
CA ASP A 155 -14.27 17.18 -1.09
C ASP A 155 -13.48 16.10 -1.85
N ILE A 156 -13.92 14.86 -1.81
CA ILE A 156 -13.33 13.78 -2.61
C ILE A 156 -13.47 14.07 -4.10
N ALA A 157 -14.65 14.46 -4.55
CA ALA A 157 -14.93 14.73 -5.96
C ALA A 157 -14.10 15.92 -6.49
N TYR A 158 -14.05 17.04 -5.76
CA TYR A 158 -13.27 18.20 -6.15
C TYR A 158 -11.76 17.91 -6.16
N GLY A 159 -11.26 17.22 -5.13
CA GLY A 159 -9.87 16.78 -5.09
C GLY A 159 -9.56 15.85 -6.26
N GLY A 160 -10.43 14.88 -6.52
CA GLY A 160 -10.28 13.89 -7.59
C GLY A 160 -10.32 14.52 -8.99
N ILE A 161 -11.31 15.35 -9.27
CA ILE A 161 -11.43 16.05 -10.56
C ILE A 161 -10.23 16.98 -10.77
N PHE A 162 -9.83 17.74 -9.75
CA PHE A 162 -8.72 18.66 -9.85
C PHE A 162 -7.40 17.91 -10.12
N ALA A 163 -7.05 16.92 -9.30
CA ALA A 163 -5.82 16.15 -9.48
C ALA A 163 -5.83 15.32 -10.78
N GLY A 164 -6.95 14.73 -11.14
CA GLY A 164 -7.12 14.02 -12.40
C GLY A 164 -6.94 14.92 -13.61
N THR A 165 -7.49 16.13 -13.58
CA THR A 165 -7.32 17.13 -14.63
C THR A 165 -5.86 17.56 -14.75
N VAL A 166 -5.19 17.86 -13.63
CA VAL A 166 -3.76 18.22 -13.63
C VAL A 166 -2.94 17.06 -14.20
N ALA A 167 -3.19 15.82 -13.77
CA ALA A 167 -2.50 14.64 -14.28
C ALA A 167 -2.74 14.42 -15.79
N PHE A 168 -3.92 14.74 -16.30
CA PHE A 168 -4.19 14.68 -17.73
C PHE A 168 -3.35 15.69 -18.52
N PHE A 169 -3.29 16.94 -18.07
CA PHE A 169 -2.45 17.96 -18.73
C PHE A 169 -0.95 17.65 -18.62
N THR A 170 -0.51 17.06 -17.50
CA THR A 170 0.89 16.72 -17.26
C THR A 170 1.32 15.47 -18.03
N ASN A 171 0.58 14.37 -17.84
CA ASN A 171 1.04 13.05 -18.30
C ASN A 171 0.49 12.67 -19.68
N ALA A 172 -0.71 13.13 -20.05
CA ALA A 172 -1.31 12.84 -21.34
C ALA A 172 -0.92 13.86 -22.41
N LEU A 173 -1.26 15.13 -22.19
CA LEU A 173 -0.99 16.21 -23.13
C LEU A 173 0.47 16.69 -23.09
N ARG A 174 1.18 16.46 -21.98
CA ARG A 174 2.56 16.90 -21.72
C ARG A 174 2.77 18.40 -21.89
N VAL A 175 1.74 19.17 -21.55
CA VAL A 175 1.79 20.66 -21.57
C VAL A 175 2.47 21.21 -20.32
N MET A 176 2.37 20.49 -19.21
CA MET A 176 3.00 20.82 -17.92
C MET A 176 4.01 19.74 -17.57
N SER A 177 5.14 20.15 -16.98
CA SER A 177 6.08 19.18 -16.42
C SER A 177 5.57 18.60 -15.11
N ASP A 178 5.92 17.34 -14.84
CA ASP A 178 5.63 16.65 -13.58
C ASP A 178 6.67 16.93 -12.50
N SER A 179 7.79 17.54 -12.88
CA SER A 179 8.92 17.80 -11.99
C SER A 179 9.83 18.89 -12.56
N ALA A 180 10.63 19.47 -11.69
CA ALA A 180 11.77 20.33 -12.04
C ALA A 180 12.97 19.92 -11.20
N SER A 181 14.18 19.97 -11.75
CA SER A 181 15.38 19.67 -11.01
C SER A 181 16.52 20.58 -11.41
N ALA A 182 17.22 21.10 -10.41
CA ALA A 182 18.48 21.82 -10.61
C ALA A 182 19.65 20.89 -10.28
N TRP A 183 20.61 20.80 -11.20
CA TRP A 183 21.81 20.01 -11.06
C TRP A 183 23.02 20.94 -10.92
N PHE A 184 23.88 20.64 -9.98
CA PHE A 184 25.14 21.37 -9.81
C PHE A 184 26.25 20.41 -9.38
N SER A 185 27.47 20.78 -9.67
CA SER A 185 28.66 20.00 -9.34
C SER A 185 29.70 20.84 -8.60
N ASN A 186 30.40 20.20 -7.67
CA ASN A 186 31.57 20.75 -7.03
C ASN A 186 32.75 19.78 -7.24
N GLY A 187 33.61 20.10 -8.17
CA GLY A 187 34.60 19.14 -8.70
C GLY A 187 33.89 17.98 -9.40
N LYS A 188 34.20 16.74 -9.00
CA LYS A 188 33.52 15.52 -9.49
C LYS A 188 32.23 15.21 -8.76
N ALA A 189 31.98 15.81 -7.58
CA ALA A 189 30.77 15.55 -6.79
C ALA A 189 29.55 16.18 -7.44
N VAL A 190 28.49 15.39 -7.68
CA VAL A 190 27.25 15.83 -8.33
C VAL A 190 26.12 15.87 -7.31
N PHE A 191 25.38 16.97 -7.31
CA PHE A 191 24.24 17.23 -6.45
C PHE A 191 22.99 17.50 -7.28
N GLN A 192 21.84 17.11 -6.74
CA GLN A 192 20.54 17.42 -7.32
C GLN A 192 19.65 18.12 -6.27
N LEU A 193 18.98 19.19 -6.70
CA LEU A 193 17.87 19.80 -5.97
C LEU A 193 16.58 19.55 -6.76
N PRO A 194 15.81 18.52 -6.42
CA PRO A 194 14.62 18.13 -7.16
C PRO A 194 13.36 18.71 -6.55
N MET A 195 12.33 18.87 -7.39
CA MET A 195 10.96 19.12 -6.95
C MET A 195 9.99 18.37 -7.87
N GLY A 196 9.13 17.55 -7.30
CA GLY A 196 8.04 16.92 -8.04
C GLY A 196 6.72 17.68 -7.82
N PHE A 197 5.80 17.56 -8.77
CA PHE A 197 4.55 18.32 -8.80
C PHE A 197 3.29 17.45 -8.66
N SER A 198 3.43 16.20 -8.20
CA SER A 198 2.31 15.29 -8.00
C SER A 198 1.44 15.71 -6.81
N LEU A 199 0.18 15.99 -7.08
CA LEU A 199 -0.82 16.34 -6.06
C LEU A 199 -1.27 15.12 -5.26
N ALA A 200 -1.27 13.91 -5.84
CA ALA A 200 -1.51 12.67 -5.11
C ALA A 200 -0.47 12.47 -4.01
N LEU A 201 0.80 12.77 -4.31
CA LEU A 201 1.88 12.63 -3.34
C LEU A 201 1.82 13.70 -2.24
N VAL A 202 1.32 14.91 -2.55
CA VAL A 202 0.99 15.90 -1.51
C VAL A 202 -0.12 15.36 -0.60
N GLY A 203 -1.16 14.76 -1.16
CA GLY A 203 -2.21 14.09 -0.39
C GLY A 203 -1.67 12.97 0.49
N ALA A 204 -0.81 12.11 -0.05
CA ALA A 204 -0.15 11.05 0.71
C ALA A 204 0.70 11.60 1.85
N GLY A 205 1.47 12.65 1.59
CA GLY A 205 2.27 13.34 2.61
C GLY A 205 1.42 13.94 3.73
N TYR A 206 0.27 14.53 3.37
CA TYR A 206 -0.71 15.04 4.36
C TYR A 206 -1.18 13.93 5.30
N LEU A 207 -1.44 12.74 4.78
CA LEU A 207 -1.89 11.58 5.58
C LEU A 207 -0.75 10.97 6.42
N ILE A 208 0.48 10.94 5.91
CA ILE A 208 1.67 10.42 6.60
C ILE A 208 2.06 11.32 7.78
N GLY A 209 1.89 12.62 7.63
CA GLY A 209 2.21 13.62 8.64
C GLY A 209 3.70 13.97 8.73
N ILE A 210 3.98 14.95 9.61
CA ILE A 210 5.29 15.64 9.66
C ILE A 210 6.45 14.73 10.01
N VAL A 211 6.27 13.77 10.91
CA VAL A 211 7.35 12.88 11.38
C VAL A 211 7.83 11.98 10.25
N GLY A 212 6.90 11.37 9.52
CA GLY A 212 7.21 10.56 8.34
C GLY A 212 7.80 11.39 7.20
N GLY A 213 7.22 12.56 6.93
CA GLY A 213 7.72 13.46 5.89
C GLY A 213 9.14 13.96 6.15
N LEU A 214 9.47 14.37 7.37
CA LEU A 214 10.84 14.79 7.73
C LEU A 214 11.84 13.63 7.68
N ALA A 215 11.42 12.42 8.05
CA ALA A 215 12.26 11.24 7.92
C ALA A 215 12.56 10.93 6.44
N MET A 216 11.58 11.04 5.54
CA MET A 216 11.79 10.91 4.09
C MET A 216 12.71 12.00 3.54
N LEU A 217 12.55 13.25 3.99
CA LEU A 217 13.45 14.35 3.61
C LEU A 217 14.88 14.06 4.03
N PHE A 218 15.07 13.56 5.26
CA PHE A 218 16.38 13.17 5.75
C PHE A 218 17.00 12.04 4.93
N GLY A 219 16.21 11.01 4.54
CA GLY A 219 16.64 9.96 3.64
C GLY A 219 17.04 10.48 2.26
N THR A 220 16.25 11.39 1.71
CA THR A 220 16.58 12.07 0.42
C THR A 220 17.89 12.87 0.53
N PHE A 221 18.11 13.57 1.64
CA PHE A 221 19.36 14.28 1.90
C PHE A 221 20.53 13.29 2.01
N LEU A 222 20.40 12.18 2.72
CA LEU A 222 21.45 11.17 2.79
C LEU A 222 21.82 10.60 1.41
N ALA A 223 20.81 10.39 0.55
CA ALA A 223 21.04 9.89 -0.81
C ALA A 223 21.70 10.93 -1.71
N TRP A 224 21.10 12.11 -1.85
CA TRP A 224 21.46 13.11 -2.85
C TRP A 224 22.35 14.24 -2.36
N GLY A 225 22.46 14.41 -1.04
CA GLY A 225 23.37 15.34 -0.40
C GLY A 225 24.67 14.71 0.06
N VAL A 226 24.71 13.37 0.24
CA VAL A 226 25.88 12.67 0.77
C VAL A 226 26.33 11.52 -0.13
N ALA A 227 25.48 10.51 -0.35
CA ALA A 227 25.91 9.26 -0.99
C ALA A 227 26.19 9.42 -2.49
N VAL A 228 25.29 10.03 -3.26
CA VAL A 228 25.51 10.28 -4.70
C VAL A 228 26.72 11.20 -4.91
N PRO A 229 26.88 12.34 -4.22
CA PRO A 229 28.07 13.15 -4.31
C PRO A 229 29.37 12.39 -3.97
N TYR A 230 29.33 11.53 -2.96
CA TYR A 230 30.49 10.69 -2.60
C TYR A 230 30.87 9.72 -3.72
N PHE A 231 29.89 8.95 -4.25
CA PHE A 231 30.18 7.98 -5.29
C PHE A 231 30.57 8.62 -6.62
N THR A 232 29.99 9.75 -6.98
CA THR A 232 30.40 10.51 -8.19
C THR A 232 31.78 11.13 -8.04
N ALA A 233 32.16 11.55 -6.83
CA ALA A 233 33.48 12.13 -6.55
C ALA A 233 34.59 11.08 -6.57
N THR A 234 34.31 9.85 -6.09
CA THR A 234 35.29 8.76 -5.96
C THR A 234 35.36 7.82 -7.16
N GLY A 235 34.31 7.82 -7.99
CA GLY A 235 34.24 7.01 -9.20
C GLY A 235 34.80 7.73 -10.43
N ASP A 236 34.95 6.97 -11.52
CA ASP A 236 35.36 7.51 -12.80
C ASP A 236 34.16 7.66 -13.74
N MET A 237 33.87 8.89 -14.12
CA MET A 237 32.79 9.18 -15.05
C MET A 237 33.16 8.67 -16.46
N PRO A 238 32.32 7.87 -17.12
CA PRO A 238 32.54 7.48 -18.51
C PRO A 238 32.65 8.70 -19.44
N THR A 239 33.53 8.62 -20.42
CA THR A 239 33.82 9.74 -21.33
C THR A 239 32.62 10.24 -22.12
N ASP A 240 31.65 9.35 -22.38
CA ASP A 240 30.45 9.63 -23.18
C ASP A 240 29.20 9.92 -22.35
N ALA A 241 29.30 9.91 -21.01
CA ALA A 241 28.18 10.11 -20.11
C ALA A 241 28.02 11.60 -19.74
N SER A 242 26.76 12.06 -19.68
CA SER A 242 26.47 13.36 -19.06
C SER A 242 26.57 13.24 -17.52
N ILE A 243 26.81 14.36 -16.85
CA ILE A 243 26.86 14.45 -15.37
C ILE A 243 25.58 13.88 -14.75
N VAL A 244 24.42 14.19 -15.33
CA VAL A 244 23.12 13.72 -14.88
C VAL A 244 23.00 12.20 -15.03
N SER A 245 23.34 11.67 -16.21
CA SER A 245 23.28 10.23 -16.48
C SER A 245 24.23 9.45 -15.55
N TYR A 246 25.41 9.97 -15.30
CA TYR A 246 26.38 9.36 -14.40
C TYR A 246 25.86 9.32 -12.95
N ALA A 247 25.38 10.46 -12.43
CA ALA A 247 24.82 10.52 -11.08
C ALA A 247 23.61 9.60 -10.90
N MET A 248 22.73 9.53 -11.91
CA MET A 248 21.58 8.62 -11.90
C MET A 248 22.00 7.15 -11.92
N THR A 249 23.07 6.79 -12.63
CA THR A 249 23.62 5.44 -12.65
C THR A 249 24.19 5.06 -11.28
N GLU A 250 25.00 5.94 -10.67
CA GLU A 250 25.55 5.74 -9.32
C GLU A 250 24.42 5.56 -8.28
N TRP A 251 23.37 6.36 -8.37
CA TRP A 251 22.22 6.20 -7.51
C TRP A 251 21.51 4.85 -7.74
N LYS A 252 21.21 4.46 -8.99
CA LYS A 252 20.49 3.22 -9.31
C LYS A 252 21.27 1.97 -8.92
N THR A 253 22.59 1.97 -9.09
CA THR A 253 23.43 0.76 -8.89
C THR A 253 24.00 0.62 -7.48
N LYS A 254 24.10 1.71 -6.72
CA LYS A 254 24.73 1.72 -5.39
C LYS A 254 23.78 2.25 -4.31
N VAL A 255 23.37 3.52 -4.42
CA VAL A 255 22.63 4.20 -3.35
C VAL A 255 21.25 3.58 -3.11
N ARG A 256 20.56 3.15 -4.16
CA ARG A 256 19.28 2.43 -4.02
C ARG A 256 19.41 1.16 -3.19
N PHE A 257 20.46 0.39 -3.36
CA PHE A 257 20.72 -0.82 -2.58
C PHE A 257 21.04 -0.52 -1.12
N ILE A 258 21.67 0.62 -0.81
CA ILE A 258 21.77 1.13 0.56
C ILE A 258 20.35 1.37 1.13
N GLY A 259 19.47 1.99 0.35
CA GLY A 259 18.06 2.16 0.72
C GLY A 259 17.35 0.83 0.98
N VAL A 260 17.57 -0.19 0.14
CA VAL A 260 17.01 -1.54 0.33
C VAL A 260 17.45 -2.14 1.67
N GLY A 261 18.74 -2.09 2.00
CA GLY A 261 19.27 -2.58 3.26
C GLY A 261 18.69 -1.84 4.47
N THR A 262 18.58 -0.52 4.38
CA THR A 262 18.00 0.33 5.43
C THR A 262 16.52 0.00 5.64
N ILE A 263 15.72 -0.14 4.58
CA ILE A 263 14.29 -0.53 4.66
C ILE A 263 14.17 -1.93 5.26
N GLY A 264 14.99 -2.87 4.80
CA GLY A 264 14.93 -4.26 5.26
C GLY A 264 15.14 -4.37 6.77
N ILE A 265 16.22 -3.79 7.31
CA ILE A 265 16.50 -3.85 8.75
C ILE A 265 15.49 -3.05 9.57
N ALA A 266 15.02 -1.90 9.06
CA ALA A 266 14.00 -1.10 9.73
C ALA A 266 12.66 -1.85 9.85
N ALA A 267 12.26 -2.54 8.80
CA ALA A 267 11.04 -3.35 8.79
C ALA A 267 11.12 -4.52 9.76
N ILE A 268 12.24 -5.25 9.77
CA ILE A 268 12.51 -6.33 10.73
C ILE A 268 12.49 -5.79 12.17
N TRP A 269 13.18 -4.67 12.42
CA TRP A 269 13.23 -4.05 13.75
C TRP A 269 11.84 -3.62 14.25
N THR A 270 11.04 -3.01 13.38
CA THR A 270 9.67 -2.60 13.74
C THR A 270 8.84 -3.81 14.16
N LEU A 271 8.97 -4.92 13.44
CA LEU A 271 8.27 -6.15 13.79
C LEU A 271 8.79 -6.75 15.11
N LEU A 272 10.12 -6.74 15.34
CA LEU A 272 10.71 -7.24 16.58
C LEU A 272 10.24 -6.46 17.82
N ILE A 273 10.10 -5.14 17.73
CA ILE A 273 9.56 -4.31 18.83
C ILE A 273 8.12 -4.72 19.15
N LEU A 274 7.32 -5.01 18.14
CA LEU A 274 5.92 -5.35 18.31
C LEU A 274 5.71 -6.86 18.61
N LEU A 275 6.75 -7.68 18.50
CA LEU A 275 6.67 -9.13 18.69
C LEU A 275 6.16 -9.50 20.10
N LYS A 276 6.66 -8.83 21.14
CA LYS A 276 6.27 -9.11 22.52
C LYS A 276 4.78 -8.81 22.78
N PRO A 277 4.28 -7.57 22.55
CA PRO A 277 2.85 -7.28 22.72
C PRO A 277 1.98 -8.13 21.80
N MET A 278 2.44 -8.45 20.61
CA MET A 278 1.74 -9.33 19.67
C MET A 278 1.56 -10.74 20.22
N ILE A 279 2.65 -11.36 20.70
CA ILE A 279 2.60 -12.72 21.28
C ILE A 279 1.71 -12.73 22.54
N GLU A 280 1.87 -11.74 23.43
CA GLU A 280 1.04 -11.60 24.63
C GLU A 280 -0.43 -11.45 24.28
N GLY A 281 -0.76 -10.61 23.29
CA GLY A 281 -2.13 -10.43 22.78
C GLY A 281 -2.70 -11.70 22.17
N MET A 282 -1.92 -12.41 21.36
CA MET A 282 -2.32 -13.70 20.79
C MET A 282 -2.60 -14.75 21.87
N ILE A 283 -1.70 -14.90 22.84
CA ILE A 283 -1.88 -15.84 23.96
C ILE A 283 -3.15 -15.49 24.75
N HIS A 284 -3.37 -14.20 25.01
CA HIS A 284 -4.59 -13.75 25.67
C HIS A 284 -5.83 -14.13 24.86
N SER A 285 -5.81 -13.86 23.54
CA SER A 285 -6.91 -14.21 22.62
C SER A 285 -7.20 -15.71 22.60
N PHE A 286 -6.17 -16.54 22.52
CA PHE A 286 -6.35 -18.01 22.57
C PHE A 286 -6.88 -18.53 23.92
N ARG A 287 -6.50 -17.89 25.05
CA ARG A 287 -7.06 -18.23 26.37
C ARG A 287 -8.55 -17.88 26.46
N MET A 288 -8.96 -16.74 25.90
CA MET A 288 -10.35 -16.32 25.85
C MET A 288 -11.21 -17.26 25.01
N LEU A 289 -10.69 -17.77 23.87
CA LEU A 289 -11.39 -18.76 23.04
C LEU A 289 -11.72 -20.06 23.78
N LYS A 290 -10.89 -20.48 24.75
CA LYS A 290 -11.12 -21.68 25.57
C LYS A 290 -12.19 -21.48 26.65
N GLY A 291 -12.49 -20.23 27.04
CA GLY A 291 -13.44 -19.89 28.12
C GLY A 291 -14.82 -19.46 27.68
N SER A 292 -15.03 -19.12 26.41
CA SER A 292 -16.28 -18.53 25.93
C SER A 292 -17.13 -19.53 25.12
N GLN A 293 -17.86 -20.37 25.81
CA GLN A 293 -18.95 -21.18 25.21
C GLN A 293 -20.33 -20.65 25.65
N GLU A 294 -20.55 -19.34 25.67
CA GLU A 294 -21.91 -18.82 25.71
C GLU A 294 -22.31 -18.46 24.27
N GLU A 295 -23.24 -19.22 23.72
CA GLU A 295 -23.94 -18.86 22.48
C GLU A 295 -24.74 -17.60 22.77
N SER A 296 -24.25 -16.46 22.26
CA SER A 296 -24.97 -15.21 22.34
C SER A 296 -26.12 -15.22 21.33
N GLU A 297 -27.35 -14.98 21.81
CA GLU A 297 -28.55 -14.86 20.97
C GLU A 297 -28.61 -13.49 20.24
N HIS A 298 -27.78 -12.55 20.62
CA HIS A 298 -27.78 -11.21 20.01
C HIS A 298 -27.13 -11.20 18.61
N ARG A 299 -27.83 -10.62 17.62
CA ARG A 299 -27.34 -10.52 16.21
C ARG A 299 -25.96 -9.90 16.07
N ILE A 300 -25.60 -8.98 16.98
CA ILE A 300 -24.30 -8.26 16.98
C ILE A 300 -23.11 -9.14 17.39
N ASP A 301 -23.39 -10.35 17.87
CA ASP A 301 -22.37 -11.32 18.28
C ASP A 301 -22.29 -12.54 17.35
N ILE A 302 -23.15 -12.60 16.33
CA ILE A 302 -23.23 -13.76 15.43
C ILE A 302 -22.18 -13.64 14.34
N ASP A 303 -21.14 -14.44 14.41
CA ASP A 303 -20.14 -14.66 13.37
C ASP A 303 -20.61 -15.72 12.35
N LEU A 304 -19.88 -15.90 11.27
CA LEU A 304 -20.07 -17.03 10.36
C LEU A 304 -20.02 -18.35 11.15
N SER A 305 -20.95 -19.27 10.84
CA SER A 305 -21.01 -20.54 11.56
C SER A 305 -19.71 -21.35 11.37
N PRO A 306 -19.26 -22.10 12.39
CA PRO A 306 -18.05 -22.92 12.28
C PRO A 306 -18.06 -23.88 11.08
N LYS A 307 -19.24 -24.43 10.74
CA LYS A 307 -19.40 -25.30 9.56
C LYS A 307 -19.14 -24.51 8.26
N THR A 308 -19.71 -23.32 8.13
CA THR A 308 -19.50 -22.44 6.98
C THR A 308 -18.03 -22.05 6.84
N ILE A 309 -17.38 -21.69 7.96
CA ILE A 309 -15.94 -21.36 7.98
C ILE A 309 -15.13 -22.54 7.45
N ILE A 310 -15.38 -23.76 7.92
CA ILE A 310 -14.65 -24.94 7.47
C ILE A 310 -14.88 -25.20 5.97
N TYR A 311 -16.11 -25.09 5.47
CA TYR A 311 -16.39 -25.30 4.05
C TYR A 311 -15.67 -24.26 3.16
N ILE A 312 -15.73 -22.98 3.54
CA ILE A 312 -15.03 -21.94 2.79
C ILE A 312 -13.52 -22.13 2.88
N LEU A 313 -12.98 -22.50 4.05
CA LEU A 313 -11.56 -22.78 4.24
C LEU A 313 -11.08 -23.93 3.34
N LEU A 314 -11.80 -25.05 3.32
CA LEU A 314 -11.49 -26.18 2.45
C LEU A 314 -11.54 -25.79 0.97
N ALA A 315 -12.57 -25.05 0.55
CA ALA A 315 -12.66 -24.55 -0.81
C ALA A 315 -11.46 -23.63 -1.16
N THR A 316 -11.10 -22.75 -0.24
CA THR A 316 -9.96 -21.83 -0.43
C THR A 316 -8.63 -22.59 -0.51
N VAL A 317 -8.41 -23.60 0.33
CA VAL A 317 -7.21 -24.44 0.27
C VAL A 317 -7.14 -25.19 -1.06
N VAL A 318 -8.26 -25.71 -1.57
CA VAL A 318 -8.34 -26.35 -2.90
C VAL A 318 -7.92 -25.34 -4.00
N LEU A 319 -8.40 -24.11 -3.93
CA LEU A 319 -8.01 -23.07 -4.89
C LEU A 319 -6.50 -22.75 -4.82
N ILE A 320 -5.93 -22.72 -3.62
CA ILE A 320 -4.48 -22.55 -3.43
C ILE A 320 -3.71 -23.71 -4.04
N VAL A 321 -4.13 -24.94 -3.79
CA VAL A 321 -3.50 -26.15 -4.35
C VAL A 321 -3.56 -26.13 -5.89
N ILE A 322 -4.71 -25.78 -6.47
CA ILE A 322 -4.87 -25.67 -7.93
C ILE A 322 -3.93 -24.59 -8.49
N SER A 323 -3.87 -23.42 -7.85
CA SER A 323 -3.02 -22.32 -8.29
C SER A 323 -1.53 -22.67 -8.20
N LEU A 324 -1.09 -23.27 -7.08
CA LEU A 324 0.27 -23.73 -6.89
C LEU A 324 0.65 -24.87 -7.84
N TYR A 325 -0.25 -25.82 -8.03
CA TYR A 325 -0.01 -26.93 -8.97
C TYR A 325 0.19 -26.41 -10.39
N HIS A 326 -0.65 -25.48 -10.83
CA HIS A 326 -0.51 -24.87 -12.15
C HIS A 326 0.82 -24.09 -12.27
N PHE A 327 1.23 -23.37 -11.21
CA PHE A 327 2.50 -22.67 -11.20
C PHE A 327 3.70 -23.62 -11.25
N VAL A 328 3.70 -24.67 -10.44
CA VAL A 328 4.80 -25.64 -10.32
C VAL A 328 4.87 -26.55 -11.56
N ALA A 329 3.75 -26.95 -12.14
CA ALA A 329 3.69 -27.81 -13.31
C ALA A 329 4.28 -27.16 -14.58
N ALA A 330 4.42 -25.85 -14.61
CA ALA A 330 5.08 -25.13 -15.69
C ALA A 330 6.62 -25.31 -15.69
N ALA A 331 7.19 -25.77 -14.57
CA ALA A 331 8.64 -26.00 -14.44
C ALA A 331 9.02 -27.43 -14.91
N PRO A 332 10.21 -27.63 -15.50
CA PRO A 332 10.69 -28.96 -15.95
C PRO A 332 11.20 -29.78 -14.76
N ILE A 333 10.31 -30.20 -13.88
CA ILE A 333 10.62 -31.00 -12.67
C ILE A 333 9.83 -32.30 -12.66
N SER A 334 10.27 -33.28 -11.84
CA SER A 334 9.56 -34.54 -11.68
C SER A 334 8.19 -34.36 -11.04
N ALA A 335 7.23 -35.23 -11.36
CA ALA A 335 5.88 -35.18 -10.77
C ALA A 335 5.91 -35.32 -9.23
N GLU A 336 6.79 -36.15 -8.71
CA GLU A 336 6.94 -36.36 -7.26
C GLU A 336 7.40 -35.06 -6.56
N LEU A 337 8.40 -34.37 -7.14
CA LEU A 337 8.90 -33.11 -6.64
C LEU A 337 7.84 -32.00 -6.75
N ALA A 338 7.08 -31.99 -7.86
CA ALA A 338 5.98 -31.04 -8.05
C ALA A 338 4.92 -31.20 -6.94
N VAL A 339 4.49 -32.42 -6.66
CA VAL A 339 3.52 -32.69 -5.57
C VAL A 339 4.08 -32.29 -4.22
N LEU A 340 5.36 -32.61 -3.94
CA LEU A 340 6.00 -32.20 -2.68
C LEU A 340 6.01 -30.68 -2.51
N LEU A 341 6.41 -29.95 -3.55
CA LEU A 341 6.45 -28.47 -3.50
C LEU A 341 5.08 -27.86 -3.33
N VAL A 342 4.04 -28.38 -4.03
CA VAL A 342 2.67 -27.92 -3.88
C VAL A 342 2.17 -28.13 -2.43
N VAL A 343 2.40 -29.32 -1.87
CA VAL A 343 1.99 -29.62 -0.49
C VAL A 343 2.73 -28.72 0.50
N VAL A 344 4.03 -28.59 0.38
CA VAL A 344 4.84 -27.75 1.30
C VAL A 344 4.43 -26.29 1.19
N CYS A 345 4.31 -25.73 -0.02
CA CYS A 345 3.92 -24.34 -0.19
C CYS A 345 2.49 -24.08 0.27
N THR A 346 1.56 -25.01 0.09
CA THR A 346 0.20 -24.91 0.63
C THR A 346 0.22 -24.89 2.15
N LEU A 347 0.97 -25.80 2.78
CA LEU A 347 1.11 -25.83 4.24
C LEU A 347 1.75 -24.53 4.76
N LEU A 348 2.81 -24.04 4.10
CA LEU A 348 3.44 -22.77 4.47
C LEU A 348 2.46 -21.60 4.33
N ALA A 349 1.72 -21.52 3.21
CA ALA A 349 0.74 -20.46 3.00
C ALA A 349 -0.35 -20.45 4.09
N VAL A 350 -0.87 -21.61 4.48
CA VAL A 350 -1.92 -21.74 5.50
C VAL A 350 -1.36 -21.49 6.90
N LEU A 351 -0.24 -22.13 7.27
CA LEU A 351 0.33 -22.01 8.62
C LEU A 351 0.91 -20.63 8.88
N ILE A 352 1.79 -20.15 7.99
CA ILE A 352 2.35 -18.80 8.13
C ILE A 352 1.23 -17.79 8.01
N GLY A 353 0.29 -17.97 7.05
CA GLY A 353 -0.88 -17.13 6.87
C GLY A 353 -1.70 -16.98 8.15
N PHE A 354 -1.92 -18.06 8.89
CA PHE A 354 -2.66 -18.00 10.17
C PHE A 354 -1.93 -17.16 11.23
N PHE A 355 -0.64 -17.41 11.45
CA PHE A 355 0.14 -16.65 12.43
C PHE A 355 0.28 -15.18 12.04
N VAL A 356 0.48 -14.92 10.77
CA VAL A 356 0.62 -13.56 10.24
C VAL A 356 -0.72 -12.83 10.29
N ALA A 357 -1.84 -13.50 10.04
CA ALA A 357 -3.17 -12.92 10.17
C ALA A 357 -3.45 -12.47 11.62
N ALA A 358 -3.15 -13.34 12.60
CA ALA A 358 -3.32 -13.00 14.00
C ALA A 358 -2.41 -11.84 14.43
N ALA A 359 -1.14 -11.88 14.02
CA ALA A 359 -0.16 -10.84 14.28
C ALA A 359 -0.55 -9.50 13.68
N SER A 360 -0.88 -9.50 12.40
CA SER A 360 -1.26 -8.32 11.63
C SER A 360 -2.54 -7.69 12.18
N GLY A 361 -3.53 -8.52 12.51
CA GLY A 361 -4.78 -8.07 13.11
C GLY A 361 -4.60 -7.41 14.48
N TYR A 362 -3.74 -7.98 15.33
CA TYR A 362 -3.40 -7.36 16.61
C TYR A 362 -2.72 -6.01 16.42
N MET A 363 -1.78 -5.92 15.49
CA MET A 363 -1.06 -4.68 15.20
C MET A 363 -1.98 -3.62 14.60
N ALA A 364 -2.94 -4.00 13.75
CA ALA A 364 -3.97 -3.09 13.27
C ALA A 364 -4.78 -2.50 14.41
N GLY A 365 -5.16 -3.32 15.38
CA GLY A 365 -5.85 -2.86 16.58
C GLY A 365 -5.05 -1.86 17.41
N LEU A 366 -3.73 -2.02 17.43
CA LEU A 366 -2.82 -1.19 18.21
C LEU A 366 -2.48 0.15 17.55
N VAL A 367 -2.10 0.12 16.26
CA VAL A 367 -1.52 1.29 15.57
C VAL A 367 -2.30 1.74 14.33
N GLY A 368 -3.32 1.03 13.93
CA GLY A 368 -4.06 1.25 12.69
C GLY A 368 -3.58 0.37 11.53
N SER A 369 -4.43 0.22 10.54
CA SER A 369 -4.18 -0.60 9.34
C SER A 369 -3.07 0.01 8.47
N SER A 370 -3.16 1.29 8.21
CA SER A 370 -2.20 2.04 7.38
C SER A 370 -0.81 2.19 8.01
N SER A 371 -0.71 2.12 9.34
CA SER A 371 0.56 2.24 10.08
C SER A 371 1.18 0.88 10.45
N SER A 372 0.52 -0.21 10.10
CA SER A 372 0.95 -1.58 10.39
C SER A 372 2.21 -1.94 9.58
N PRO A 373 3.21 -2.62 10.14
CA PRO A 373 4.46 -2.93 9.45
C PRO A 373 4.32 -4.12 8.49
N ILE A 374 3.43 -4.02 7.53
CA ILE A 374 3.14 -5.06 6.53
C ILE A 374 4.39 -5.43 5.72
N SER A 375 5.24 -4.46 5.41
CA SER A 375 6.51 -4.72 4.72
C SER A 375 7.42 -5.67 5.52
N GLY A 376 7.50 -5.49 6.86
CA GLY A 376 8.28 -6.37 7.74
C GLY A 376 7.74 -7.79 7.76
N ILE A 377 6.42 -7.93 7.82
CA ILE A 377 5.73 -9.21 7.74
C ILE A 377 6.04 -9.90 6.40
N GLY A 378 5.96 -9.16 5.29
CA GLY A 378 6.30 -9.66 3.96
C GLY A 378 7.74 -10.15 3.86
N ILE A 379 8.70 -9.36 4.35
CA ILE A 379 10.13 -9.72 4.36
C ILE A 379 10.36 -11.02 5.14
N ILE A 380 9.81 -11.15 6.35
CA ILE A 380 9.97 -12.36 7.15
C ILE A 380 9.31 -13.55 6.47
N SER A 381 8.13 -13.38 5.88
CA SER A 381 7.47 -14.44 5.13
C SER A 381 8.33 -14.93 3.96
N VAL A 382 8.89 -14.03 3.17
CA VAL A 382 9.82 -14.36 2.07
C VAL A 382 11.04 -15.11 2.59
N ILE A 383 11.66 -14.66 3.68
CA ILE A 383 12.83 -15.32 4.27
C ILE A 383 12.47 -16.72 4.74
N VAL A 384 11.40 -16.90 5.51
CA VAL A 384 11.01 -18.21 6.05
C VAL A 384 10.69 -19.20 4.93
N ILE A 385 9.91 -18.78 3.93
CA ILE A 385 9.57 -19.62 2.78
C ILE A 385 10.83 -19.97 1.99
N SER A 386 11.72 -18.99 1.74
CA SER A 386 12.98 -19.22 1.04
C SER A 386 13.85 -20.25 1.76
N LEU A 387 13.99 -20.16 3.09
CA LEU A 387 14.82 -21.10 3.87
C LEU A 387 14.29 -22.53 3.80
N VAL A 388 12.97 -22.72 3.83
CA VAL A 388 12.36 -24.05 3.65
C VAL A 388 12.62 -24.57 2.24
N LEU A 389 12.42 -23.72 1.21
CA LEU A 389 12.64 -24.11 -0.18
C LEU A 389 14.11 -24.34 -0.53
N VAL A 390 15.06 -23.67 0.14
CA VAL A 390 16.50 -23.98 0.02
C VAL A 390 16.79 -25.43 0.42
N THR A 391 16.19 -25.89 1.51
CA THR A 391 16.38 -27.26 1.99
C THR A 391 15.92 -28.29 0.95
N ILE A 392 14.72 -28.07 0.37
CA ILE A 392 14.19 -28.92 -0.70
C ILE A 392 15.03 -28.77 -1.98
N GLY A 393 15.41 -27.55 -2.34
CA GLY A 393 16.18 -27.25 -3.53
C GLY A 393 17.56 -27.93 -3.53
N LYS A 394 18.23 -27.97 -2.36
CA LYS A 394 19.50 -28.68 -2.20
C LYS A 394 19.35 -30.20 -2.31
N SER A 395 18.30 -30.75 -1.70
CA SER A 395 18.06 -32.21 -1.76
C SER A 395 17.61 -32.71 -3.13
N SER A 396 16.98 -31.86 -3.93
CA SER A 396 16.45 -32.16 -5.28
C SER A 396 17.40 -31.78 -6.41
N GLY A 397 18.54 -31.12 -6.13
CA GLY A 397 19.47 -30.61 -7.15
C GLY A 397 19.02 -29.29 -7.84
N LEU A 398 17.84 -28.77 -7.54
CA LEU A 398 17.36 -27.50 -8.12
C LEU A 398 18.22 -26.30 -7.71
N PHE A 399 18.85 -26.37 -6.54
CA PHE A 399 19.72 -25.31 -6.05
C PHE A 399 21.03 -25.18 -6.83
N GLU A 400 21.42 -26.20 -7.58
CA GLU A 400 22.69 -26.27 -8.31
C GLU A 400 22.60 -25.62 -9.71
N THR A 401 21.39 -25.38 -10.22
CA THR A 401 21.16 -24.84 -11.56
C THR A 401 20.58 -23.42 -11.50
N ALA A 402 20.97 -22.56 -12.44
CA ALA A 402 20.45 -21.19 -12.52
C ALA A 402 18.92 -21.17 -12.71
N ASP A 403 18.38 -22.07 -13.53
CA ASP A 403 16.93 -22.19 -13.76
C ASP A 403 16.21 -22.69 -12.50
N GLY A 404 16.80 -23.64 -11.78
CA GLY A 404 16.25 -24.12 -10.52
C GLY A 404 16.24 -23.04 -9.44
N GLN A 405 17.31 -22.25 -9.31
CA GLN A 405 17.38 -21.10 -8.39
C GLN A 405 16.33 -20.04 -8.76
N LYS A 406 16.17 -19.76 -10.05
CA LYS A 406 15.15 -18.83 -10.56
C LYS A 406 13.75 -19.34 -10.25
N PHE A 407 13.47 -20.60 -10.47
CA PHE A 407 12.20 -21.25 -10.14
C PHE A 407 11.89 -21.19 -8.65
N LEU A 408 12.85 -21.55 -7.77
CA LEU A 408 12.67 -21.51 -6.32
C LEU A 408 12.43 -20.08 -5.81
N THR A 409 13.12 -19.09 -6.38
CA THR A 409 12.89 -17.67 -6.11
C THR A 409 11.45 -17.27 -6.48
N ALA A 410 11.02 -17.66 -7.68
CA ALA A 410 9.67 -17.39 -8.17
C ALA A 410 8.59 -18.06 -7.31
N LEU A 411 8.79 -19.32 -6.93
CA LEU A 411 7.86 -20.07 -6.08
C LEU A 411 7.75 -19.43 -4.68
N THR A 412 8.87 -18.92 -4.15
CA THR A 412 8.88 -18.17 -2.88
C THR A 412 8.00 -16.92 -3.00
N LEU A 413 8.19 -16.11 -4.03
CA LEU A 413 7.42 -14.89 -4.23
C LEU A 413 5.93 -15.18 -4.47
N PHE A 414 5.63 -16.23 -5.22
CA PHE A 414 4.26 -16.67 -5.46
C PHE A 414 3.56 -17.07 -4.15
N THR A 415 4.21 -17.91 -3.33
CA THR A 415 3.67 -18.35 -2.03
C THR A 415 3.57 -17.18 -1.04
N ALA A 416 4.58 -16.32 -0.99
CA ALA A 416 4.59 -15.13 -0.14
C ALA A 416 3.49 -14.12 -0.51
N SER A 417 3.09 -14.06 -1.78
CA SER A 417 1.97 -13.21 -2.21
C SER A 417 0.65 -13.64 -1.55
N ILE A 418 0.40 -14.93 -1.40
CA ILE A 418 -0.78 -15.46 -0.68
C ILE A 418 -0.71 -15.07 0.80
N VAL A 419 0.45 -15.28 1.43
CA VAL A 419 0.65 -14.96 2.87
C VAL A 419 0.46 -13.46 3.11
N LEU A 420 1.04 -12.61 2.26
CA LEU A 420 0.94 -11.16 2.43
C LEU A 420 -0.51 -10.67 2.26
N THR A 421 -1.22 -11.19 1.28
CA THR A 421 -2.64 -10.88 1.08
C THR A 421 -3.49 -11.30 2.28
N THR A 422 -3.17 -12.47 2.86
CA THR A 422 -3.82 -12.94 4.10
C THR A 422 -3.57 -11.97 5.26
N ALA A 423 -2.33 -11.52 5.43
CA ALA A 423 -1.95 -10.57 6.47
C ALA A 423 -2.68 -9.23 6.36
N THR A 424 -2.73 -8.69 5.15
CA THR A 424 -3.29 -7.35 4.92
C THR A 424 -4.81 -7.32 5.04
N ILE A 425 -5.50 -8.35 4.56
CA ILE A 425 -6.95 -8.45 4.73
C ILE A 425 -7.33 -8.74 6.18
N SER A 426 -6.55 -9.51 6.92
CA SER A 426 -6.79 -9.71 8.36
C SER A 426 -6.69 -8.41 9.15
N ASN A 427 -5.73 -7.57 8.79
CA ASN A 427 -5.50 -6.25 9.34
C ASN A 427 -6.76 -5.36 9.19
N ASP A 428 -7.32 -5.33 8.00
CA ASP A 428 -8.48 -4.53 7.66
C ASP A 428 -9.78 -5.10 8.26
N ASN A 429 -9.94 -6.42 8.23
CA ASN A 429 -11.14 -7.09 8.74
C ASN A 429 -11.40 -6.75 10.21
N LEU A 430 -10.37 -6.72 11.06
CA LEU A 430 -10.55 -6.39 12.47
C LEU A 430 -10.88 -4.91 12.69
N GLN A 431 -10.38 -4.00 11.86
CA GLN A 431 -10.79 -2.58 11.86
C GLN A 431 -12.28 -2.46 11.48
N ASP A 432 -12.69 -3.14 10.43
CA ASP A 432 -14.08 -3.13 9.97
C ASP A 432 -15.05 -3.75 11.00
N LEU A 433 -14.65 -4.85 11.63
CA LEU A 433 -15.41 -5.48 12.69
C LEU A 433 -15.53 -4.59 13.93
N LYS A 434 -14.52 -3.76 14.23
CA LYS A 434 -14.62 -2.73 15.26
C LYS A 434 -15.60 -1.63 14.86
N THR A 435 -15.57 -1.19 13.61
CA THR A 435 -16.58 -0.26 13.07
C THR A 435 -17.98 -0.83 13.23
N GLY A 436 -18.18 -2.08 12.80
CA GLY A 436 -19.46 -2.78 12.91
C GLY A 436 -19.96 -2.93 14.34
N LEU A 437 -19.07 -3.28 15.27
CA LEU A 437 -19.39 -3.35 16.70
C LEU A 437 -19.94 -2.01 17.21
N LEU A 438 -19.31 -0.90 16.84
CA LEU A 438 -19.68 0.44 17.27
C LEU A 438 -20.99 0.95 16.65
N VAL A 439 -21.34 0.48 15.45
CA VAL A 439 -22.62 0.81 14.79
C VAL A 439 -23.68 -0.29 14.95
N GLU A 440 -23.40 -1.31 15.75
CA GLU A 440 -24.26 -2.47 16.03
C GLU A 440 -24.61 -3.29 14.77
N ALA A 441 -23.67 -3.47 13.86
CA ALA A 441 -23.81 -4.32 12.68
C ALA A 441 -23.65 -5.80 13.02
N THR A 442 -24.20 -6.66 12.15
CA THR A 442 -24.08 -8.12 12.29
C THR A 442 -22.73 -8.60 11.72
N PRO A 443 -21.84 -9.20 12.54
CA PRO A 443 -20.47 -9.54 12.12
C PRO A 443 -20.39 -10.48 10.90
N TRP A 444 -21.19 -11.55 10.85
CA TRP A 444 -21.14 -12.49 9.73
C TRP A 444 -21.46 -11.80 8.38
N ARG A 445 -22.31 -10.77 8.39
CA ARG A 445 -22.66 -10.01 7.18
C ARG A 445 -21.47 -9.16 6.71
N GLN A 446 -20.73 -8.56 7.65
CA GLN A 446 -19.49 -7.85 7.32
C GLN A 446 -18.43 -8.80 6.77
N GLN A 447 -18.27 -9.98 7.37
CA GLN A 447 -17.33 -11.00 6.92
C GLN A 447 -17.64 -11.44 5.48
N VAL A 448 -18.92 -11.65 5.15
CA VAL A 448 -19.35 -11.94 3.78
C VAL A 448 -19.10 -10.75 2.85
N ALA A 449 -19.43 -9.53 3.26
CA ALA A 449 -19.21 -8.33 2.47
C ALA A 449 -17.72 -8.15 2.12
N LEU A 450 -16.82 -8.38 3.08
CA LEU A 450 -15.38 -8.30 2.86
C LEU A 450 -14.88 -9.39 1.90
N ILE A 451 -15.37 -10.64 2.04
CA ILE A 451 -15.04 -11.73 1.10
C ILE A 451 -15.46 -11.32 -0.33
N ILE A 452 -16.66 -10.77 -0.49
CA ILE A 452 -17.12 -10.26 -1.80
C ILE A 452 -16.17 -9.18 -2.31
N GLY A 453 -15.76 -8.25 -1.45
CA GLY A 453 -14.76 -7.22 -1.76
C GLY A 453 -13.43 -7.81 -2.22
N CYS A 454 -12.94 -8.85 -1.57
CA CYS A 454 -11.73 -9.55 -1.96
C CYS A 454 -11.85 -10.17 -3.36
N PHE A 455 -12.97 -10.77 -3.71
CA PHE A 455 -13.20 -11.31 -5.06
C PHE A 455 -13.27 -10.20 -6.12
N VAL A 456 -13.98 -9.12 -5.84
CA VAL A 456 -14.06 -7.97 -6.76
C VAL A 456 -12.68 -7.35 -6.94
N GLY A 457 -11.95 -7.10 -5.86
CA GLY A 457 -10.59 -6.56 -5.91
C GLY A 457 -9.63 -7.47 -6.68
N ALA A 458 -9.71 -8.78 -6.47
CA ALA A 458 -8.89 -9.76 -7.18
C ALA A 458 -9.09 -9.70 -8.70
N LEU A 459 -10.34 -9.57 -9.15
CA LEU A 459 -10.66 -9.43 -10.58
C LEU A 459 -10.14 -8.13 -11.19
N VAL A 460 -9.96 -7.09 -10.39
CA VAL A 460 -9.46 -5.77 -10.84
C VAL A 460 -7.93 -5.72 -10.82
N ILE A 461 -7.28 -6.31 -9.84
CA ILE A 461 -5.82 -6.25 -9.68
C ILE A 461 -5.10 -6.83 -10.89
N ALA A 462 -5.52 -8.00 -11.37
CA ALA A 462 -4.87 -8.68 -12.48
C ALA A 462 -4.81 -7.84 -13.76
N PRO A 463 -5.93 -7.33 -14.32
CA PRO A 463 -5.88 -6.51 -15.54
C PRO A 463 -5.21 -5.15 -15.31
N VAL A 464 -5.34 -4.56 -14.13
CA VAL A 464 -4.68 -3.27 -13.84
C VAL A 464 -3.17 -3.44 -13.80
N LEU A 465 -2.64 -4.49 -13.15
CA LEU A 465 -1.22 -4.81 -13.16
C LEU A 465 -0.68 -4.99 -14.58
N GLU A 466 -1.39 -5.76 -15.39
CA GLU A 466 -1.01 -6.03 -16.80
C GLU A 466 -0.95 -4.73 -17.63
N ILE A 467 -1.98 -3.90 -17.51
CA ILE A 467 -2.07 -2.62 -18.23
C ILE A 467 -0.93 -1.68 -17.77
N LEU A 468 -0.69 -1.58 -16.47
CA LEU A 468 0.37 -0.72 -15.93
C LEU A 468 1.76 -1.21 -16.35
N TYR A 469 1.98 -2.52 -16.40
CA TYR A 469 3.23 -3.09 -16.88
C TYR A 469 3.48 -2.75 -18.36
N HIS A 470 2.50 -2.97 -19.22
CA HIS A 470 2.64 -2.67 -20.64
C HIS A 470 2.78 -1.18 -20.94
N ALA A 471 2.16 -0.31 -20.14
CA ALA A 471 2.21 1.13 -20.35
C ALA A 471 3.50 1.76 -19.81
N TYR A 472 3.90 1.41 -18.61
CA TYR A 472 5.00 2.08 -17.89
C TYR A 472 6.21 1.18 -17.66
N GLY A 473 6.03 -0.13 -17.64
CA GLY A 473 7.05 -1.04 -17.14
C GLY A 473 7.29 -0.89 -15.63
N PHE A 474 8.14 -1.77 -15.09
CA PHE A 474 8.59 -1.68 -13.70
C PHE A 474 10.11 -1.50 -13.66
N THR A 475 10.63 -0.97 -12.58
CA THR A 475 12.08 -0.84 -12.41
C THR A 475 12.78 -2.18 -12.60
N GLY A 476 13.64 -2.26 -13.60
CA GLY A 476 14.39 -3.48 -13.94
C GLY A 476 13.63 -4.49 -14.81
N ALA A 477 12.38 -4.19 -15.18
CA ALA A 477 11.57 -5.01 -16.08
C ALA A 477 10.75 -4.12 -17.02
N LEU A 478 11.24 -3.95 -18.23
CA LEU A 478 10.56 -3.17 -19.27
C LEU A 478 9.94 -4.14 -20.29
N PRO A 479 8.66 -3.96 -20.64
CA PRO A 479 7.99 -4.82 -21.62
C PRO A 479 8.53 -4.64 -23.05
N ARG A 480 9.19 -3.52 -23.33
CA ARG A 480 9.80 -3.20 -24.63
C ARG A 480 11.18 -2.57 -24.47
N PRO A 481 12.14 -2.87 -25.38
CA PRO A 481 13.52 -2.36 -25.28
C PRO A 481 13.66 -0.86 -25.51
N ASP A 482 12.71 -0.24 -26.20
CA ASP A 482 12.68 1.18 -26.58
C ASP A 482 12.06 2.10 -25.51
N MET A 483 11.53 1.51 -24.43
CA MET A 483 10.96 2.30 -23.35
C MET A 483 12.00 3.09 -22.56
N ASP A 484 11.62 4.32 -22.18
CA ASP A 484 12.42 5.11 -21.25
C ASP A 484 12.37 4.54 -19.82
N PRO A 485 13.49 4.01 -19.28
CA PRO A 485 13.52 3.46 -17.92
C PRO A 485 13.18 4.49 -16.83
N ALA A 486 13.22 5.78 -17.12
CA ALA A 486 12.87 6.84 -16.18
C ALA A 486 11.36 6.92 -15.91
N GLN A 487 10.55 6.45 -16.84
CA GLN A 487 9.09 6.40 -16.72
C GLN A 487 8.57 5.16 -16.00
N ALA A 488 9.44 4.16 -15.77
CA ALA A 488 9.07 2.92 -15.11
C ALA A 488 8.57 3.15 -13.68
N LEU A 489 7.50 2.43 -13.31
CA LEU A 489 7.00 2.45 -11.94
C LEU A 489 8.05 1.84 -11.01
N SER A 490 8.31 2.49 -9.89
CA SER A 490 9.42 2.17 -8.98
C SER A 490 9.31 0.80 -8.32
N ALA A 491 8.08 0.33 -8.07
CA ALA A 491 7.75 -0.93 -7.39
C ALA A 491 8.67 -1.25 -6.18
N PRO A 492 8.83 -0.33 -5.21
CA PRO A 492 9.91 -0.40 -4.23
C PRO A 492 9.84 -1.65 -3.35
N GLN A 493 8.67 -2.03 -2.88
CA GLN A 493 8.49 -3.19 -2.02
C GLN A 493 8.76 -4.51 -2.78
N ALA A 494 8.24 -4.63 -4.01
CA ALA A 494 8.49 -5.80 -4.85
C ALA A 494 9.98 -5.96 -5.18
N THR A 495 10.69 -4.86 -5.39
CA THR A 495 12.14 -4.88 -5.58
C THR A 495 12.86 -5.45 -4.35
N ILE A 496 12.48 -5.00 -3.14
CA ILE A 496 13.09 -5.48 -1.89
C ILE A 496 12.84 -6.98 -1.71
N MET A 497 11.58 -7.42 -1.87
CA MET A 497 11.19 -8.82 -1.71
C MET A 497 11.93 -9.74 -2.72
N THR A 498 12.00 -9.30 -3.98
CA THR A 498 12.72 -10.00 -5.04
C THR A 498 14.22 -10.06 -4.75
N THR A 499 14.80 -8.96 -4.31
CA THR A 499 16.22 -8.86 -3.98
C THR A 499 16.59 -9.82 -2.84
N ILE A 500 15.80 -9.85 -1.77
CA ILE A 500 16.02 -10.75 -0.64
C ILE A 500 15.90 -12.20 -1.06
N SER A 501 14.83 -12.56 -1.79
CA SER A 501 14.64 -13.93 -2.26
C SER A 501 15.78 -14.38 -3.20
N LYS A 502 16.13 -13.57 -4.20
CA LYS A 502 17.29 -13.83 -5.05
C LYS A 502 18.57 -14.04 -4.24
N GLY A 503 18.81 -13.18 -3.25
CA GLY A 503 20.00 -13.28 -2.42
C GLY A 503 20.16 -14.61 -1.70
N ILE A 504 19.07 -15.17 -1.26
CA ILE A 504 19.08 -16.46 -0.57
C ILE A 504 19.41 -17.61 -1.54
N PHE A 505 18.91 -17.55 -2.79
CA PHE A 505 19.08 -18.66 -3.75
C PHE A 505 20.32 -18.55 -4.64
N THR A 506 20.71 -17.33 -5.06
CA THR A 506 21.73 -17.16 -6.11
C THR A 506 23.11 -16.73 -5.62
N ASN A 507 23.23 -16.25 -4.39
CA ASN A 507 24.47 -15.64 -3.86
C ASN A 507 25.04 -14.49 -4.73
N GLN A 508 24.27 -13.94 -5.67
CA GLN A 508 24.68 -12.93 -6.67
C GLN A 508 24.17 -11.54 -6.34
N LEU A 509 24.25 -11.11 -5.09
CA LEU A 509 23.84 -9.76 -4.72
C LEU A 509 25.04 -8.85 -4.48
N GLU A 510 24.84 -7.57 -4.76
CA GLU A 510 25.70 -6.48 -4.32
C GLU A 510 25.60 -6.28 -2.80
N TRP A 511 25.99 -7.32 -2.07
CA TRP A 511 25.93 -7.36 -0.61
C TRP A 511 26.58 -6.17 0.05
N THR A 512 27.62 -5.62 -0.57
CA THR A 512 28.38 -4.47 -0.02
C THR A 512 27.45 -3.29 0.25
N TYR A 513 26.63 -2.92 -0.72
CA TYR A 513 25.72 -1.76 -0.58
C TYR A 513 24.51 -2.10 0.30
N ILE A 514 23.97 -3.32 0.20
CA ILE A 514 22.87 -3.78 1.05
C ILE A 514 23.30 -3.82 2.51
N LEU A 515 24.47 -4.41 2.81
CA LEU A 515 25.01 -4.46 4.18
C LEU A 515 25.38 -3.08 4.71
N SER A 516 25.87 -2.18 3.85
CA SER A 516 26.08 -0.78 4.23
C SER A 516 24.76 -0.11 4.62
N GLY A 517 23.68 -0.41 3.89
CA GLY A 517 22.33 0.03 4.24
C GLY A 517 21.81 -0.56 5.55
N VAL A 518 22.07 -1.84 5.80
CA VAL A 518 21.75 -2.49 7.08
C VAL A 518 22.50 -1.81 8.22
N GLY A 519 23.81 -1.55 8.06
CA GLY A 519 24.62 -0.83 9.04
C GLY A 519 24.09 0.58 9.32
N LEU A 520 23.76 1.33 8.26
CA LEU A 520 23.12 2.64 8.38
C LEU A 520 21.78 2.55 9.12
N GLY A 521 20.96 1.57 8.77
CA GLY A 521 19.67 1.34 9.43
C GLY A 521 19.79 1.03 10.92
N ILE A 522 20.78 0.23 11.32
CA ILE A 522 21.07 -0.06 12.75
C ILE A 522 21.44 1.23 13.48
N VAL A 523 22.32 2.05 12.91
CA VAL A 523 22.69 3.35 13.52
C VAL A 523 21.47 4.24 13.67
N LEU A 524 20.63 4.33 12.64
CA LEU A 524 19.41 5.14 12.68
C LEU A 524 18.39 4.62 13.71
N ILE A 525 18.27 3.29 13.88
CA ILE A 525 17.43 2.66 14.91
C ILE A 525 17.92 3.06 16.31
N ILE A 526 19.22 3.05 16.53
CA ILE A 526 19.81 3.49 17.83
C ILE A 526 19.51 4.98 18.05
N VAL A 527 19.67 5.81 17.03
CA VAL A 527 19.35 7.25 17.09
C VAL A 527 17.86 7.46 17.40
N ASP A 528 16.95 6.76 16.72
CA ASP A 528 15.51 6.84 16.98
C ASP A 528 15.18 6.43 18.43
N ALA A 529 15.75 5.32 18.90
CA ALA A 529 15.56 4.87 20.29
C ALA A 529 16.05 5.90 21.31
N PHE A 530 17.20 6.52 21.05
CA PHE A 530 17.75 7.59 21.91
C PHE A 530 16.85 8.83 21.87
N MET A 531 16.41 9.28 20.68
CA MET A 531 15.52 10.43 20.53
C MET A 531 14.19 10.22 21.27
N ARG A 532 13.58 9.06 21.13
CA ARG A 532 12.33 8.72 21.85
C ARG A 532 12.51 8.72 23.34
N LYS A 533 13.61 8.14 23.84
CA LYS A 533 13.90 8.09 25.28
C LYS A 533 14.15 9.48 25.89
N THR A 534 14.94 10.32 25.23
CA THR A 534 15.30 11.65 25.72
C THR A 534 14.18 12.68 25.61
N SER A 535 13.29 12.53 24.62
CA SER A 535 12.19 13.46 24.36
C SER A 535 10.84 13.02 24.92
N ASN A 536 10.78 11.92 25.69
CA ASN A 536 9.53 11.28 26.10
C ASN A 536 8.59 11.02 24.88
N SER A 537 9.15 10.47 23.82
CA SER A 537 8.47 10.16 22.56
C SER A 537 7.89 11.37 21.79
N ARG A 538 8.33 12.59 22.11
CA ARG A 538 7.95 13.80 21.35
C ARG A 538 8.61 13.84 19.96
N PHE A 539 9.83 13.34 19.85
CA PHE A 539 10.58 13.23 18.61
C PHE A 539 10.83 11.77 18.27
N ALA A 540 10.64 11.44 17.02
CA ALA A 540 10.87 10.11 16.47
C ALA A 540 11.49 10.23 15.07
N LEU A 541 12.31 9.24 14.70
CA LEU A 541 12.88 9.10 13.38
C LEU A 541 12.46 7.73 12.80
N PRO A 542 11.32 7.64 12.09
CA PRO A 542 10.90 6.40 11.46
C PRO A 542 11.93 5.94 10.42
N VAL A 543 12.75 4.96 10.77
CA VAL A 543 13.89 4.50 9.95
C VAL A 543 13.42 3.94 8.61
N LEU A 544 12.23 3.31 8.60
CA LEU A 544 11.60 2.84 7.37
C LEU A 544 11.38 4.01 6.37
N ALA A 545 10.88 5.15 6.85
CA ALA A 545 10.66 6.33 6.02
C ALA A 545 11.98 6.94 5.53
N VAL A 546 13.03 6.90 6.34
CA VAL A 546 14.39 7.30 5.90
C VAL A 546 14.86 6.41 4.75
N GLY A 547 14.72 5.08 4.89
CA GLY A 547 15.08 4.13 3.85
C GLY A 547 14.31 4.35 2.55
N ILE A 548 13.01 4.62 2.63
CA ILE A 548 12.17 4.98 1.47
C ILE A 548 12.69 6.27 0.82
N GLY A 549 13.06 7.27 1.61
CA GLY A 549 13.66 8.51 1.11
C GLY A 549 14.98 8.31 0.36
N ILE A 550 15.80 7.32 0.76
CA ILE A 550 17.02 6.94 0.04
C ILE A 550 16.68 6.21 -1.27
N TYR A 551 15.70 5.31 -1.21
CA TYR A 551 15.36 4.39 -2.30
C TYR A 551 14.56 5.06 -3.44
N LEU A 552 13.58 5.90 -3.11
CA LEU A 552 12.74 6.54 -4.12
C LEU A 552 13.45 7.70 -4.83
N PRO A 553 13.12 7.97 -6.10
CA PRO A 553 13.56 9.18 -6.76
C PRO A 553 13.16 10.43 -5.96
N PRO A 554 14.01 11.44 -5.88
CA PRO A 554 13.71 12.61 -5.06
C PRO A 554 12.51 13.43 -5.56
N SER A 555 12.20 13.38 -6.85
CA SER A 555 10.96 13.96 -7.41
C SER A 555 9.67 13.35 -6.86
N ILE A 556 9.73 12.11 -6.39
CA ILE A 556 8.62 11.45 -5.69
C ILE A 556 8.61 11.83 -4.20
N ASN A 557 9.76 11.89 -3.55
CA ASN A 557 9.85 12.19 -2.13
C ASN A 557 9.40 13.61 -1.79
N MET A 558 9.81 14.60 -2.59
CA MET A 558 9.62 16.01 -2.26
C MET A 558 8.15 16.44 -2.15
N PRO A 559 7.22 16.04 -3.04
CA PRO A 559 5.79 16.36 -2.86
C PRO A 559 5.21 15.75 -1.59
N VAL A 560 5.66 14.54 -1.17
CA VAL A 560 5.26 13.93 0.10
C VAL A 560 5.72 14.78 1.27
N VAL A 561 6.97 15.26 1.24
CA VAL A 561 7.50 16.17 2.26
C VAL A 561 6.69 17.47 2.33
N VAL A 562 6.39 18.06 1.18
CA VAL A 562 5.55 19.27 1.12
C VAL A 562 4.17 19.03 1.74
N GLY A 563 3.51 17.92 1.40
CA GLY A 563 2.23 17.53 1.99
C GLY A 563 2.28 17.37 3.51
N ALA A 564 3.34 16.73 4.02
CA ALA A 564 3.54 16.52 5.45
C ALA A 564 3.80 17.84 6.21
N VAL A 565 4.61 18.72 5.65
CA VAL A 565 4.88 20.07 6.22
C VAL A 565 3.61 20.92 6.20
N MET A 566 2.88 20.89 5.10
CA MET A 566 1.58 21.57 4.97
C MET A 566 0.58 21.07 6.04
N ALA A 567 0.48 19.76 6.25
CA ALA A 567 -0.37 19.16 7.28
C ALA A 567 -0.03 19.67 8.67
N TRP A 568 1.27 19.78 8.99
CA TRP A 568 1.72 20.29 10.28
C TRP A 568 1.32 21.75 10.50
N PHE A 569 1.53 22.61 9.50
CA PHE A 569 1.13 24.02 9.59
C PHE A 569 -0.38 24.17 9.76
N ILE A 570 -1.19 23.47 8.96
CA ILE A 570 -2.63 23.50 9.04
C ILE A 570 -3.11 23.01 10.41
N THR A 571 -2.64 21.85 10.87
CA THR A 571 -3.04 21.27 12.15
C THR A 571 -2.69 22.21 13.32
N ARG A 572 -1.48 22.78 13.31
CA ARG A 572 -1.06 23.75 14.32
C ARG A 572 -1.94 25.01 14.33
N HIS A 573 -2.27 25.52 13.14
CA HIS A 573 -3.12 26.69 13.00
C HIS A 573 -4.55 26.44 13.48
N ILE A 574 -5.13 25.29 13.13
CA ILE A 574 -6.47 24.86 13.56
C ILE A 574 -6.51 24.65 15.09
N LYS A 575 -5.55 23.95 15.65
CA LYS A 575 -5.45 23.75 17.13
C LYS A 575 -5.35 25.08 17.88
N ASN A 576 -4.58 26.01 17.39
CA ASN A 576 -4.49 27.34 18.02
C ASN A 576 -5.82 28.11 17.92
N TYR A 577 -6.53 27.99 16.81
CA TYR A 577 -7.85 28.58 16.63
C TYR A 577 -8.89 27.94 17.57
N ALA A 578 -8.95 26.61 17.62
CA ALA A 578 -9.86 25.85 18.48
C ALA A 578 -9.65 26.20 19.98
N LYS A 579 -8.40 26.32 20.41
CA LYS A 579 -8.08 26.77 21.79
C LYS A 579 -8.57 28.18 22.08
N ARG A 580 -8.47 29.10 21.11
CA ARG A 580 -8.92 30.50 21.28
C ARG A 580 -10.44 30.64 21.31
N THR A 581 -11.14 29.79 20.56
CA THR A 581 -12.60 29.82 20.42
C THR A 581 -13.30 28.84 21.36
N ASN A 582 -12.53 27.99 22.05
CA ASN A 582 -13.03 26.88 22.86
C ASN A 582 -13.98 25.94 22.10
N ASP A 583 -13.68 25.73 20.80
CA ASP A 583 -14.47 24.93 19.88
C ASP A 583 -13.65 23.74 19.36
N THR A 584 -13.82 22.58 19.99
CA THR A 584 -13.12 21.34 19.63
C THR A 584 -13.66 20.69 18.35
N GLU A 585 -14.89 21.02 17.95
CA GLU A 585 -15.50 20.45 16.72
C GLU A 585 -14.79 20.94 15.46
N VAL A 586 -14.18 22.13 15.50
CA VAL A 586 -13.38 22.65 14.38
C VAL A 586 -12.18 21.75 14.04
N GLU A 587 -11.54 21.16 15.06
CA GLU A 587 -10.41 20.23 14.83
C GLU A 587 -10.88 18.99 14.07
N LYS A 588 -11.95 18.34 14.52
CA LYS A 588 -12.51 17.15 13.88
C LYS A 588 -12.97 17.42 12.45
N LYS A 589 -13.65 18.56 12.23
CA LYS A 589 -14.09 18.98 10.88
C LYS A 589 -12.89 19.21 9.95
N ALA A 590 -11.86 19.90 10.42
CA ALA A 590 -10.67 20.17 9.63
C ALA A 590 -9.91 18.88 9.26
N GLU A 591 -9.75 17.97 10.21
CA GLU A 591 -9.15 16.65 9.98
C GLU A 591 -9.93 15.86 8.93
N ARG A 592 -11.25 15.81 9.06
CA ARG A 592 -12.13 15.17 8.09
C ARG A 592 -12.00 15.77 6.69
N PHE A 593 -12.09 17.11 6.55
CA PHE A 593 -11.94 17.77 5.26
C PHE A 593 -10.57 17.51 4.62
N GLY A 594 -9.51 17.58 5.41
CA GLY A 594 -8.15 17.31 4.93
C GLY A 594 -7.97 15.87 4.45
N THR A 595 -8.44 14.90 5.23
CA THR A 595 -8.34 13.47 4.88
C THR A 595 -9.14 13.16 3.62
N LEU A 596 -10.37 13.65 3.49
CA LEU A 596 -11.22 13.37 2.33
C LEU A 596 -10.70 14.06 1.07
N PHE A 597 -10.23 15.30 1.17
CA PHE A 597 -9.65 16.00 0.03
C PHE A 597 -8.34 15.35 -0.41
N ALA A 598 -7.46 14.94 0.53
CA ALA A 598 -6.25 14.19 0.26
C ALA A 598 -6.56 12.86 -0.47
N ALA A 599 -7.54 12.11 0.02
CA ALA A 599 -8.01 10.89 -0.64
C ALA A 599 -8.50 11.18 -2.07
N GLY A 600 -9.23 12.28 -2.27
CA GLY A 600 -9.64 12.74 -3.59
C GLY A 600 -8.46 12.99 -4.53
N LEU A 601 -7.45 13.73 -4.08
CA LEU A 601 -6.23 13.98 -4.87
C LEU A 601 -5.54 12.68 -5.28
N ILE A 602 -5.39 11.75 -4.34
CA ILE A 602 -4.76 10.45 -4.59
C ILE A 602 -5.56 9.65 -5.63
N VAL A 603 -6.87 9.52 -5.42
CA VAL A 603 -7.74 8.75 -6.34
C VAL A 603 -7.76 9.37 -7.72
N GLY A 604 -7.89 10.69 -7.84
CA GLY A 604 -7.99 11.38 -9.12
C GLY A 604 -6.73 11.24 -9.97
N GLU A 605 -5.57 11.53 -9.42
CA GLU A 605 -4.29 11.38 -10.13
C GLU A 605 -4.00 9.92 -10.47
N SER A 606 -4.20 9.01 -9.49
CA SER A 606 -3.92 7.58 -9.69
C SER A 606 -4.86 6.95 -10.71
N LEU A 607 -6.15 7.30 -10.66
CA LEU A 607 -7.12 6.80 -11.63
C LEU A 607 -6.83 7.33 -13.04
N MET A 608 -6.42 8.60 -13.16
CA MET A 608 -5.96 9.14 -14.44
C MET A 608 -4.73 8.39 -14.95
N GLY A 609 -3.78 8.03 -14.08
CA GLY A 609 -2.62 7.20 -14.41
C GLY A 609 -3.02 5.83 -14.98
N VAL A 610 -4.05 5.18 -14.42
CA VAL A 610 -4.57 3.91 -14.93
C VAL A 610 -5.30 4.09 -16.26
N ILE A 611 -6.12 5.15 -16.41
CA ILE A 611 -6.79 5.47 -17.68
C ILE A 611 -5.78 5.72 -18.80
N LEU A 612 -4.73 6.48 -18.50
CA LEU A 612 -3.66 6.74 -19.47
C LEU A 612 -2.87 5.47 -19.82
N ALA A 613 -2.62 4.60 -18.82
CA ALA A 613 -1.99 3.32 -19.07
C ALA A 613 -2.81 2.48 -20.08
N PHE A 614 -4.13 2.48 -19.94
CA PHE A 614 -5.01 1.82 -20.90
C PHE A 614 -4.90 2.41 -22.31
N ILE A 615 -4.90 3.74 -22.41
CA ILE A 615 -4.77 4.44 -23.71
C ILE A 615 -3.40 4.16 -24.35
N ILE A 616 -2.32 4.20 -23.57
CA ILE A 616 -0.96 3.91 -24.04
C ILE A 616 -0.87 2.46 -24.51
N ALA A 617 -1.35 1.49 -23.71
CA ALA A 617 -1.32 0.08 -24.06
C ALA A 617 -2.11 -0.20 -25.36
N ALA A 618 -3.29 0.39 -25.50
CA ALA A 618 -4.10 0.26 -26.72
C ALA A 618 -3.41 0.89 -27.94
N SER A 619 -2.78 2.06 -27.79
CA SER A 619 -2.02 2.71 -28.86
C SER A 619 -0.85 1.86 -29.33
N VAL A 620 0.00 1.42 -28.40
CA VAL A 620 1.19 0.61 -28.70
C VAL A 620 0.82 -0.72 -29.33
N THR A 621 -0.22 -1.40 -28.85
CA THR A 621 -0.72 -2.66 -29.43
C THR A 621 -1.20 -2.46 -30.86
N SER A 622 -1.69 -1.27 -31.20
CA SER A 622 -2.11 -0.89 -32.55
C SER A 622 -0.95 -0.38 -33.44
N GLY A 623 0.30 -0.41 -32.95
CA GLY A 623 1.48 0.15 -33.66
C GLY A 623 1.61 1.66 -33.56
N GLY A 624 0.92 2.30 -32.64
CA GLY A 624 0.99 3.74 -32.38
C GLY A 624 2.09 4.14 -31.39
N SER A 625 2.11 5.42 -31.03
CA SER A 625 3.10 6.02 -30.11
C SER A 625 2.84 5.66 -28.65
N GLU A 626 3.91 5.66 -27.82
CA GLU A 626 3.83 5.59 -26.34
C GLU A 626 3.24 6.87 -25.71
N ALA A 627 3.11 7.92 -26.48
CA ALA A 627 2.51 9.18 -26.02
C ALA A 627 1.45 9.68 -27.01
N PRO A 628 0.35 8.89 -27.21
CA PRO A 628 -0.63 9.15 -28.28
C PRO A 628 -1.37 10.46 -28.16
N LEU A 629 -1.44 11.04 -26.98
CA LEU A 629 -2.13 12.30 -26.70
C LEU A 629 -1.18 13.49 -26.50
N ALA A 630 0.13 13.25 -26.54
CA ALA A 630 1.12 14.32 -26.30
C ALA A 630 1.07 15.37 -27.42
N LEU A 631 1.05 16.63 -27.02
CA LEU A 631 1.20 17.75 -27.92
C LEU A 631 2.68 18.00 -28.20
N ALA A 632 3.06 18.01 -29.47
CA ALA A 632 4.44 18.32 -29.90
C ALA A 632 4.64 19.85 -29.83
N LEU A 633 5.06 20.35 -28.67
CA LEU A 633 5.33 21.76 -28.44
C LEU A 633 6.85 22.00 -28.48
N GLU A 634 7.31 22.70 -29.50
CA GLU A 634 8.75 23.03 -29.63
C GLU A 634 9.17 24.09 -28.60
N ASN A 635 10.35 23.91 -27.99
CA ASN A 635 10.96 24.83 -26.98
C ASN A 635 10.06 25.11 -25.76
N TRP A 636 9.23 24.13 -25.35
CA TRP A 636 8.24 24.27 -24.29
C TRP A 636 8.73 23.87 -22.90
N ASP A 637 9.90 23.24 -22.77
CA ASP A 637 10.38 22.62 -21.53
C ASP A 637 10.37 23.58 -20.34
N ASN A 638 10.98 24.75 -20.46
CA ASN A 638 11.01 25.75 -19.39
C ASN A 638 9.63 26.31 -19.06
N ILE A 639 8.76 26.45 -20.06
CA ILE A 639 7.38 26.94 -19.87
C ILE A 639 6.56 25.84 -19.17
N GLY A 640 6.74 24.60 -19.58
CA GLY A 640 6.12 23.43 -18.96
C GLY A 640 6.48 23.28 -17.49
N GLU A 641 7.75 23.48 -17.12
CA GLU A 641 8.21 23.45 -15.73
C GLU A 641 7.58 24.58 -14.89
N LEU A 642 7.61 25.80 -15.41
CA LEU A 642 7.01 26.96 -14.73
C LEU A 642 5.49 26.79 -14.55
N LEU A 643 4.82 26.27 -15.57
CA LEU A 643 3.37 26.00 -15.51
C LEU A 643 3.05 24.90 -14.51
N GLY A 644 3.84 23.80 -14.51
CA GLY A 644 3.72 22.73 -13.54
C GLY A 644 3.89 23.22 -12.12
N LEU A 645 4.91 24.04 -11.86
CA LEU A 645 5.15 24.65 -10.55
C LEU A 645 4.00 25.57 -10.12
N ALA A 646 3.52 26.42 -11.04
CA ALA A 646 2.42 27.35 -10.75
C ALA A 646 1.12 26.60 -10.38
N VAL A 647 0.79 25.55 -11.14
CA VAL A 647 -0.39 24.70 -10.86
C VAL A 647 -0.21 23.91 -9.57
N PHE A 648 0.99 23.43 -9.27
CA PHE A 648 1.30 22.75 -8.02
C PHE A 648 1.08 23.68 -6.81
N ILE A 649 1.61 24.90 -6.84
CA ILE A 649 1.42 25.92 -5.78
C ILE A 649 -0.07 26.25 -5.65
N PHE A 650 -0.78 26.40 -6.75
CA PHE A 650 -2.23 26.63 -6.75
C PHE A 650 -3.00 25.47 -6.13
N GLY A 651 -2.60 24.23 -6.39
CA GLY A 651 -3.17 23.04 -5.77
C GLY A 651 -2.99 23.01 -4.26
N ILE A 652 -1.80 23.36 -3.77
CA ILE A 652 -1.54 23.54 -2.34
C ILE A 652 -2.45 24.60 -1.74
N PHE A 653 -2.59 25.73 -2.40
CA PHE A 653 -3.48 26.83 -1.95
C PHE A 653 -4.94 26.36 -1.87
N ILE A 654 -5.43 25.63 -2.86
CA ILE A 654 -6.79 25.05 -2.84
C ILE A 654 -6.94 24.12 -1.65
N PHE A 655 -5.97 23.21 -1.42
CA PHE A 655 -6.01 22.27 -0.31
C PHE A 655 -6.10 22.98 1.03
N VAL A 656 -5.20 23.92 1.29
CA VAL A 656 -5.18 24.72 2.53
C VAL A 656 -6.50 25.45 2.73
N SER A 657 -6.99 26.13 1.67
CA SER A 657 -8.25 26.87 1.71
C SER A 657 -9.43 25.96 2.04
N ARG A 658 -9.42 24.71 1.51
CA ARG A 658 -10.49 23.74 1.74
C ARG A 658 -10.53 23.30 3.20
N VAL A 659 -9.39 22.96 3.80
CA VAL A 659 -9.33 22.56 5.21
C VAL A 659 -9.68 23.71 6.15
N LEU A 660 -9.23 24.93 5.84
CA LEU A 660 -9.51 26.11 6.65
C LEU A 660 -10.99 26.54 6.65
N ARG A 661 -11.81 26.02 5.72
CA ARG A 661 -13.29 26.23 5.76
C ARG A 661 -13.93 25.66 7.02
N ALA A 662 -13.30 24.68 7.70
CA ALA A 662 -13.78 24.20 8.98
C ALA A 662 -14.03 25.31 10.02
N LYS A 663 -13.32 26.44 9.93
CA LYS A 663 -13.52 27.62 10.80
C LYS A 663 -14.78 28.41 10.49
N LYS A 664 -15.31 28.29 9.28
CA LYS A 664 -16.47 29.07 8.81
C LYS A 664 -17.78 28.29 8.84
N SER A 665 -17.71 26.98 9.03
CA SER A 665 -18.86 26.09 9.10
C SER A 665 -19.39 26.08 10.54
N LYS A 666 -20.26 27.04 10.84
CA LYS A 666 -21.09 27.04 12.05
C LYS A 666 -22.28 26.12 11.86
#